data_07478c4e085c02e352d633a925d2dee8
#
_entry.id   07478c4e085c02e352d633a925d2dee8
#
_cell.length_a   1.000
_cell.length_b   1.000
_cell.length_c   1.000
_cell.angle_alpha   90.00
_cell.angle_beta   90.00
_cell.angle_gamma   90.00
#
_symmetry.space_group_name_H-M   'P 1'
#
loop_
_entity.id
_entity.type
_entity.pdbx_description
1 polymer ?
#
loop_
_entity_poly.entity_id
_entity_poly.type
_entity_poly.pdbx_seq_one_letter_code
_entity_poly.pdbx_strand_id
1 'polypeptide(L)'
;MPPNDISVALERRLRRETAGEVCFDPAARGRYATDASIYQIMPVGVFVPRRAEDIAAALAIARDLRVPVLPRGAGTSQCGQTVGAALIIDHSRYCRALLEVDAVNHTAVVEPGMVLDHLNAQLKRAGLWFPVDVSTSAQATLGGMAGNNSCGSRSLAYGNMVHNVLGISAWLSDGALLEFGPVAKVGPRARGIADFVRTLADQQRAQIEARWPKVLRRVGGYNLDIFHNQSVRPYTSDGGVNLAHLLVGSEGTLACTKHLKLQLAPLPGAKVLGVVNFPSFRAAMEAAQHLVRLNPTAVELVDRTMIELALANPAFRPVIAGALSGNPAAILLVEFSGDDASVLPRKLAELGALMGDLGLPGSVVELTGAAAQRELWEVRKAGLNIMMSLKGDGKPVSFIEDCAVPLEHLADYTDALTEVFARHGTRGTWYAHASVGTLHVRPILDMRRDGAGKMRAIAAEASELVRRFRGAYSGEHGDGLCRGEWIAWQFGPALNEAFRAIKHHLDPIGLFNPGKIIDPPRMDDGNLFRFPPPATARPYDTGVLKPALDWSAWNVQNNPVTEALSGPGSGGDPTGGFAKAVEMCNNNGHCRKFDAGTMCPSYRVTRDEQHLTRGRANTLRLALSGQLGKEGLTGQAVYETLDLCVGCKGCKRDCPTGVDMARMKVEFLSHYKAHHGHTVRDRLIGELPEYVARGSRMPWLMNLRDTLPGAAWLSEKLLGFAARRSLPKWRADTFWSHADGTLFSDVQATLSAAAADGKAAVLFVDTFNGTFESENALAAAGVLRAAGYTLHTLRKPTGHYCCGRTYLSCGMVERARSRVGELVHALWPFARAGVAVIGLEPSCLLTLRDEALVLGLGERAEVVSKHALLWEEFLAREVRAGRFAAPFNPIDRPILVHGHCHQKAFGVVTPTLEVIRLIPGADPKLIESSCCGMAGAFGYESNHYEVSMQMAELSLLPAVRGSPEALIVADGTSCRHQIHDGAGRQALHVARLLERQLLQGS
;
A
#
# COMPACT_ATOMS: atom_id res chain seq x y z
N MET A 1 -20.38 36.32 -5.81
CA MET A 1 -19.98 36.04 -4.41
C MET A 1 -18.46 35.87 -4.35
N PRO A 2 -17.76 36.35 -3.32
CA PRO A 2 -16.36 36.04 -3.09
C PRO A 2 -16.17 34.51 -2.99
N PRO A 3 -15.01 33.95 -3.37
CA PRO A 3 -14.77 32.51 -3.35
C PRO A 3 -15.07 31.83 -1.99
N ASN A 4 -14.80 32.52 -0.89
CA ASN A 4 -15.08 32.02 0.46
C ASN A 4 -16.60 31.90 0.72
N ASP A 5 -17.42 32.86 0.24
CA ASP A 5 -18.86 32.82 0.42
C ASP A 5 -19.50 31.67 -0.35
N ILE A 6 -18.98 31.36 -1.55
CA ILE A 6 -19.45 30.22 -2.38
C ILE A 6 -19.13 28.91 -1.66
N SER A 7 -17.94 28.73 -1.10
CA SER A 7 -17.54 27.53 -0.37
C SER A 7 -18.44 27.30 0.86
N VAL A 8 -18.72 28.36 1.63
CA VAL A 8 -19.63 28.30 2.80
C VAL A 8 -21.07 27.97 2.39
N ALA A 9 -21.55 28.57 1.29
CA ALA A 9 -22.90 28.28 0.77
C ALA A 9 -23.01 26.81 0.29
N LEU A 10 -22.01 26.31 -0.40
CA LEU A 10 -21.91 24.94 -0.86
C LEU A 10 -21.94 23.95 0.32
N GLU A 11 -21.07 24.14 1.32
CA GLU A 11 -21.02 23.31 2.52
C GLU A 11 -22.37 23.26 3.23
N ARG A 12 -22.99 24.42 3.45
CA ARG A 12 -24.29 24.53 4.14
C ARG A 12 -25.40 23.78 3.40
N ARG A 13 -25.46 23.93 2.07
CA ARG A 13 -26.47 23.24 1.26
C ARG A 13 -26.25 21.73 1.25
N LEU A 14 -25.00 21.26 1.05
CA LEU A 14 -24.70 19.84 1.09
C LEU A 14 -25.09 19.20 2.44
N ARG A 15 -24.76 19.86 3.58
CA ARG A 15 -25.15 19.35 4.91
C ARG A 15 -26.66 19.30 5.13
N ARG A 16 -27.42 20.22 4.54
CA ARG A 16 -28.87 20.29 4.70
C ARG A 16 -29.62 19.37 3.73
N GLU A 17 -29.14 19.23 2.51
CA GLU A 17 -29.90 18.64 1.39
C GLU A 17 -29.47 17.21 1.03
N THR A 18 -28.42 16.68 1.69
CA THR A 18 -27.90 15.34 1.43
C THR A 18 -27.65 14.56 2.72
N ALA A 19 -27.56 13.21 2.62
CA ALA A 19 -27.15 12.33 3.71
C ALA A 19 -25.66 11.97 3.68
N GLY A 20 -24.91 12.46 2.67
CA GLY A 20 -23.48 12.20 2.50
C GLY A 20 -22.61 12.91 3.53
N GLU A 21 -21.34 12.53 3.58
CA GLU A 21 -20.37 13.20 4.46
C GLU A 21 -19.80 14.44 3.75
N VAL A 22 -19.74 15.55 4.48
CA VAL A 22 -19.35 16.87 3.96
C VAL A 22 -18.10 17.34 4.68
N CYS A 23 -16.96 17.40 3.98
CA CYS A 23 -15.63 17.66 4.52
C CYS A 23 -15.02 18.91 3.86
N PHE A 24 -14.97 20.03 4.59
CA PHE A 24 -14.49 21.32 4.09
C PHE A 24 -13.29 21.87 4.88
N ASP A 25 -12.90 21.21 5.96
CA ASP A 25 -11.71 21.59 6.71
C ASP A 25 -10.42 21.44 5.86
N PRO A 26 -9.37 22.26 6.16
CA PRO A 26 -8.14 22.25 5.36
C PRO A 26 -7.44 20.89 5.29
N ALA A 27 -7.49 20.08 6.37
CA ALA A 27 -6.83 18.78 6.40
C ALA A 27 -7.57 17.75 5.54
N ALA A 28 -8.92 17.74 5.59
CA ALA A 28 -9.73 16.89 4.73
C ALA A 28 -9.52 17.25 3.25
N ARG A 29 -9.64 18.52 2.89
CA ARG A 29 -9.39 19.01 1.53
C ARG A 29 -7.99 18.64 1.06
N GLY A 30 -6.98 18.82 1.91
CA GLY A 30 -5.59 18.50 1.62
C GLY A 30 -5.30 17.03 1.36
N ARG A 31 -6.03 16.10 2.01
CA ARG A 31 -5.94 14.66 1.74
C ARG A 31 -6.39 14.30 0.31
N TYR A 32 -7.28 15.08 -0.27
CA TYR A 32 -7.78 14.91 -1.64
C TYR A 32 -7.12 15.83 -2.66
N ALA A 33 -6.20 16.71 -2.22
CA ALA A 33 -5.53 17.65 -3.10
C ALA A 33 -4.49 16.99 -4.03
N THR A 34 -4.14 15.72 -3.81
CA THR A 34 -3.15 15.01 -4.61
C THR A 34 -3.66 13.61 -5.03
N ASP A 35 -3.02 13.05 -6.04
CA ASP A 35 -3.10 11.64 -6.43
C ASP A 35 -1.67 11.06 -6.55
N ALA A 36 -1.45 10.00 -7.33
CA ALA A 36 -0.10 9.45 -7.48
C ALA A 36 0.80 10.23 -8.46
N SER A 37 0.34 11.37 -8.96
CA SER A 37 1.13 12.29 -9.80
C SER A 37 1.99 13.24 -8.96
N ILE A 38 2.74 14.10 -9.66
CA ILE A 38 3.52 15.19 -9.05
C ILE A 38 2.66 16.40 -8.67
N TYR A 39 1.39 16.43 -9.03
CA TYR A 39 0.52 17.59 -8.89
C TYR A 39 -0.21 17.66 -7.56
N GLN A 40 -0.52 18.88 -7.14
CA GLN A 40 -1.36 19.22 -6.00
C GLN A 40 -2.25 20.41 -6.34
N ILE A 41 -3.58 20.20 -6.29
CA ILE A 41 -4.56 21.29 -6.41
C ILE A 41 -5.55 21.16 -5.27
N MET A 42 -5.66 22.19 -4.42
CA MET A 42 -6.57 22.18 -3.27
C MET A 42 -8.02 22.21 -3.75
N PRO A 43 -8.84 21.21 -3.43
CA PRO A 43 -10.26 21.19 -3.82
C PRO A 43 -11.07 22.26 -3.04
N VAL A 44 -12.22 22.65 -3.58
CA VAL A 44 -13.18 23.52 -2.90
C VAL A 44 -13.75 22.86 -1.66
N GLY A 45 -14.08 21.57 -1.77
CA GLY A 45 -14.60 20.73 -0.70
C GLY A 45 -14.58 19.26 -1.12
N VAL A 46 -14.88 18.38 -0.19
CA VAL A 46 -15.01 16.92 -0.43
C VAL A 46 -16.39 16.48 0.03
N PHE A 47 -17.07 15.74 -0.82
CA PHE A 47 -18.36 15.15 -0.55
C PHE A 47 -18.29 13.63 -0.75
N VAL A 48 -18.71 12.85 0.24
CA VAL A 48 -18.73 11.40 0.20
C VAL A 48 -20.18 10.92 0.21
N PRO A 49 -20.79 10.62 -0.95
CA PRO A 49 -22.19 10.23 -1.06
C PRO A 49 -22.42 8.87 -0.41
N ARG A 50 -23.55 8.69 0.27
CA ARG A 50 -23.97 7.40 0.82
C ARG A 50 -24.78 6.58 -0.19
N ARG A 51 -25.44 7.25 -1.11
CA ARG A 51 -26.32 6.68 -2.13
C ARG A 51 -26.40 7.56 -3.38
N ALA A 52 -26.97 7.03 -4.45
CA ALA A 52 -27.06 7.70 -5.74
C ALA A 52 -27.83 9.03 -5.70
N GLU A 53 -28.86 9.15 -4.84
CA GLU A 53 -29.66 10.37 -4.68
C GLU A 53 -28.82 11.51 -4.11
N ASP A 54 -27.86 11.20 -3.22
CA ASP A 54 -26.92 12.20 -2.68
C ASP A 54 -26.04 12.80 -3.78
N ILE A 55 -25.66 11.98 -4.77
CA ILE A 55 -24.86 12.44 -5.92
C ILE A 55 -25.71 13.40 -6.77
N ALA A 56 -26.93 13.03 -7.11
CA ALA A 56 -27.83 13.88 -7.89
C ALA A 56 -28.07 15.23 -7.21
N ALA A 57 -28.31 15.24 -5.90
CA ALA A 57 -28.46 16.45 -5.11
C ALA A 57 -27.20 17.30 -5.09
N ALA A 58 -26.01 16.68 -4.88
CA ALA A 58 -24.73 17.39 -4.88
C ALA A 58 -24.43 18.02 -6.26
N LEU A 59 -24.74 17.34 -7.37
CA LEU A 59 -24.62 17.88 -8.72
C LEU A 59 -25.55 19.08 -8.94
N ALA A 60 -26.80 19.01 -8.47
CA ALA A 60 -27.74 20.14 -8.56
C ALA A 60 -27.24 21.36 -7.77
N ILE A 61 -26.76 21.16 -6.54
CA ILE A 61 -26.20 22.22 -5.70
C ILE A 61 -24.95 22.83 -6.35
N ALA A 62 -24.03 22.02 -6.85
CA ALA A 62 -22.81 22.48 -7.51
C ALA A 62 -23.13 23.27 -8.78
N ARG A 63 -24.08 22.82 -9.59
CA ARG A 63 -24.58 23.53 -10.78
C ARG A 63 -25.17 24.90 -10.42
N ASP A 64 -26.05 24.95 -9.42
CA ASP A 64 -26.71 26.21 -9.00
C ASP A 64 -25.66 27.25 -8.52
N LEU A 65 -24.62 26.79 -7.82
CA LEU A 65 -23.53 27.63 -7.29
C LEU A 65 -22.39 27.82 -8.29
N ARG A 66 -22.46 27.21 -9.48
CA ARG A 66 -21.37 27.20 -10.50
C ARG A 66 -20.02 26.73 -9.95
N VAL A 67 -20.04 25.71 -9.10
CA VAL A 67 -18.83 25.07 -8.58
C VAL A 67 -18.51 23.84 -9.42
N PRO A 68 -17.30 23.74 -10.00
CA PRO A 68 -16.90 22.53 -10.71
C PRO A 68 -16.96 21.30 -9.83
N VAL A 69 -17.24 20.13 -10.44
CA VAL A 69 -17.30 18.83 -9.79
C VAL A 69 -16.24 17.91 -10.36
N LEU A 70 -15.59 17.16 -9.50
CA LEU A 70 -14.62 16.14 -9.88
C LEU A 70 -15.04 14.79 -9.27
N PRO A 71 -15.63 13.87 -10.07
CA PRO A 71 -15.88 12.50 -9.63
C PRO A 71 -14.58 11.76 -9.38
N ARG A 72 -14.44 11.14 -8.20
CA ARG A 72 -13.18 10.49 -7.80
C ARG A 72 -13.42 9.06 -7.30
N GLY A 73 -12.58 8.15 -7.75
CA GLY A 73 -12.46 6.79 -7.21
C GLY A 73 -11.32 6.66 -6.20
N ALA A 74 -10.40 5.74 -6.42
CA ALA A 74 -9.30 5.45 -5.50
C ALA A 74 -8.20 6.55 -5.41
N GLY A 75 -8.16 7.50 -6.36
CA GLY A 75 -7.11 8.54 -6.42
C GLY A 75 -5.72 7.95 -6.61
N THR A 76 -5.60 6.95 -7.48
CA THR A 76 -4.33 6.27 -7.82
C THR A 76 -3.75 6.71 -9.16
N SER A 77 -4.35 7.69 -9.80
CA SER A 77 -3.91 8.24 -11.08
C SER A 77 -2.50 8.80 -11.00
N GLN A 78 -1.69 8.56 -12.03
CA GLN A 78 -0.31 9.03 -12.12
C GLN A 78 -0.17 10.33 -12.94
N CYS A 79 -1.26 10.82 -13.54
CA CYS A 79 -1.24 11.95 -14.47
C CYS A 79 -1.98 13.20 -13.97
N GLY A 80 -2.60 13.15 -12.78
CA GLY A 80 -3.30 14.31 -12.22
C GLY A 80 -4.74 14.47 -12.68
N GLN A 81 -5.42 13.40 -13.16
CA GLN A 81 -6.85 13.44 -13.51
C GLN A 81 -7.73 13.74 -12.32
N THR A 82 -7.33 13.27 -11.12
CA THR A 82 -8.17 13.26 -9.93
C THR A 82 -7.86 14.41 -8.96
N VAL A 83 -7.19 15.46 -9.43
CA VAL A 83 -6.92 16.69 -8.67
C VAL A 83 -7.47 17.91 -9.40
N GLY A 84 -8.11 18.83 -8.66
CA GLY A 84 -8.73 20.01 -9.25
C GLY A 84 -9.36 20.94 -8.20
N ALA A 85 -9.50 22.22 -8.55
CA ALA A 85 -10.19 23.24 -7.75
C ALA A 85 -11.72 23.06 -7.88
N ALA A 86 -12.24 21.94 -7.42
CA ALA A 86 -13.62 21.48 -7.61
C ALA A 86 -14.19 20.89 -6.32
N LEU A 87 -15.50 20.63 -6.29
CA LEU A 87 -16.10 19.71 -5.31
C LEU A 87 -15.72 18.28 -5.69
N ILE A 88 -14.92 17.64 -4.87
CA ILE A 88 -14.62 16.21 -5.05
C ILE A 88 -15.82 15.39 -4.63
N ILE A 89 -16.33 14.50 -5.50
CA ILE A 89 -17.31 13.47 -5.15
C ILE A 89 -16.60 12.12 -5.06
N ASP A 90 -16.38 11.63 -3.83
CA ASP A 90 -15.67 10.36 -3.58
C ASP A 90 -16.68 9.19 -3.58
N HIS A 91 -16.71 8.43 -4.67
CA HIS A 91 -17.55 7.23 -4.81
C HIS A 91 -17.01 6.02 -4.05
N SER A 92 -15.74 6.01 -3.64
CA SER A 92 -15.02 4.81 -3.23
C SER A 92 -15.45 4.23 -1.87
N ARG A 93 -16.12 5.01 -1.02
CA ARG A 93 -16.47 4.61 0.35
C ARG A 93 -17.77 3.83 0.43
N TYR A 94 -18.83 4.30 -0.21
CA TYR A 94 -20.18 3.73 -0.08
C TYR A 94 -20.75 3.22 -1.41
N CYS A 95 -20.52 3.89 -2.56
CA CYS A 95 -21.07 3.53 -3.85
C CYS A 95 -20.30 2.37 -4.53
N ARG A 96 -20.35 1.15 -3.95
CA ARG A 96 -19.49 0.01 -4.31
C ARG A 96 -20.23 -1.33 -4.36
N ALA A 97 -21.52 -1.32 -4.62
CA ALA A 97 -22.31 -2.53 -4.74
C ALA A 97 -22.08 -3.26 -6.08
N LEU A 98 -22.12 -4.58 -6.04
CA LEU A 98 -22.40 -5.44 -7.18
C LEU A 98 -23.93 -5.56 -7.24
N LEU A 99 -24.55 -4.95 -8.26
CA LEU A 99 -26.00 -4.81 -8.35
C LEU A 99 -26.65 -5.99 -9.04
N GLU A 100 -26.00 -6.54 -10.09
CA GLU A 100 -26.51 -7.64 -10.89
C GLU A 100 -25.37 -8.48 -11.44
N VAL A 101 -25.57 -9.79 -11.53
CA VAL A 101 -24.69 -10.72 -12.24
C VAL A 101 -25.57 -11.62 -13.12
N ASP A 102 -25.33 -11.59 -14.42
CA ASP A 102 -25.88 -12.53 -15.38
C ASP A 102 -24.79 -13.52 -15.81
N ALA A 103 -24.84 -14.70 -15.21
CA ALA A 103 -23.85 -15.75 -15.45
C ALA A 103 -24.00 -16.40 -16.84
N VAL A 104 -25.18 -16.30 -17.47
CA VAL A 104 -25.43 -16.86 -18.80
C VAL A 104 -24.85 -15.97 -19.88
N ASN A 105 -25.08 -14.67 -19.78
CA ASN A 105 -24.57 -13.69 -20.73
C ASN A 105 -23.19 -13.15 -20.34
N HIS A 106 -22.61 -13.63 -19.24
CA HIS A 106 -21.33 -13.18 -18.69
C HIS A 106 -21.29 -11.66 -18.50
N THR A 107 -22.29 -11.09 -17.83
CA THR A 107 -22.33 -9.64 -17.56
C THR A 107 -22.52 -9.33 -16.08
N ALA A 108 -22.08 -8.14 -15.66
CA ALA A 108 -22.36 -7.61 -14.34
C ALA A 108 -22.70 -6.14 -14.40
N VAL A 109 -23.53 -5.67 -13.44
CA VAL A 109 -23.80 -4.24 -13.20
C VAL A 109 -23.21 -3.87 -11.84
N VAL A 110 -22.39 -2.82 -11.82
CA VAL A 110 -21.67 -2.38 -10.63
C VAL A 110 -21.78 -0.88 -10.39
N GLU A 111 -21.68 -0.46 -9.13
CA GLU A 111 -21.48 0.94 -8.79
C GLU A 111 -20.02 1.37 -9.04
N PRO A 112 -19.74 2.66 -9.32
CA PRO A 112 -18.42 3.14 -9.75
C PRO A 112 -17.32 3.01 -8.71
N GLY A 113 -17.65 2.95 -7.42
CA GLY A 113 -16.69 2.76 -6.31
C GLY A 113 -16.31 1.29 -6.05
N MET A 114 -16.87 0.31 -6.79
CA MET A 114 -16.49 -1.10 -6.68
C MET A 114 -15.01 -1.28 -7.01
N VAL A 115 -14.27 -1.94 -6.13
CA VAL A 115 -12.84 -2.28 -6.33
C VAL A 115 -12.73 -3.56 -7.15
N LEU A 116 -11.80 -3.61 -8.10
CA LEU A 116 -11.64 -4.73 -9.03
C LEU A 116 -11.47 -6.08 -8.33
N ASP A 117 -10.56 -6.19 -7.36
CA ASP A 117 -10.34 -7.45 -6.64
C ASP A 117 -11.57 -7.87 -5.81
N HIS A 118 -12.34 -6.90 -5.30
CA HIS A 118 -13.59 -7.21 -4.59
C HIS A 118 -14.68 -7.73 -5.54
N LEU A 119 -14.76 -7.18 -6.75
CA LEU A 119 -15.64 -7.71 -7.79
C LEU A 119 -15.24 -9.13 -8.13
N ASN A 120 -13.97 -9.37 -8.46
CA ASN A 120 -13.47 -10.68 -8.86
C ASN A 120 -13.62 -11.74 -7.76
N ALA A 121 -13.45 -11.36 -6.47
CA ALA A 121 -13.71 -12.27 -5.35
C ALA A 121 -15.18 -12.70 -5.27
N GLN A 122 -16.13 -11.82 -5.59
CA GLN A 122 -17.56 -12.14 -5.62
C GLN A 122 -17.93 -13.00 -6.85
N LEU A 123 -17.37 -12.68 -8.03
CA LEU A 123 -17.64 -13.38 -9.29
C LEU A 123 -17.05 -14.80 -9.33
N LYS A 124 -16.01 -15.07 -8.55
CA LYS A 124 -15.31 -16.37 -8.53
C LYS A 124 -16.25 -17.56 -8.30
N ARG A 125 -17.31 -17.38 -7.49
CA ARG A 125 -18.31 -18.41 -7.22
C ARG A 125 -19.13 -18.81 -8.45
N ALA A 126 -19.27 -17.88 -9.41
CA ALA A 126 -19.92 -18.12 -10.69
C ALA A 126 -18.95 -18.59 -11.79
N GLY A 127 -17.66 -18.86 -11.46
CA GLY A 127 -16.65 -19.22 -12.45
C GLY A 127 -16.24 -18.07 -13.38
N LEU A 128 -16.54 -16.81 -12.99
CA LEU A 128 -16.35 -15.62 -13.82
C LEU A 128 -15.37 -14.64 -13.18
N TRP A 129 -14.83 -13.76 -13.99
CA TRP A 129 -14.02 -12.62 -13.55
C TRP A 129 -14.11 -11.45 -14.54
N PHE A 130 -13.78 -10.26 -14.08
CA PHE A 130 -13.61 -9.10 -14.94
C PHE A 130 -12.13 -9.03 -15.42
N PRO A 131 -11.85 -9.13 -16.74
CA PRO A 131 -10.53 -9.47 -17.22
C PRO A 131 -9.56 -8.29 -17.42
N VAL A 132 -9.96 -7.07 -17.09
CA VAL A 132 -9.07 -5.89 -17.15
C VAL A 132 -8.21 -5.84 -15.88
N ASP A 133 -7.03 -6.45 -15.92
CA ASP A 133 -6.18 -6.80 -14.79
C ASP A 133 -5.13 -5.72 -14.43
N VAL A 134 -5.56 -4.51 -14.14
CA VAL A 134 -4.64 -3.41 -13.76
C VAL A 134 -3.74 -3.77 -12.56
N SER A 135 -2.52 -3.24 -12.54
CA SER A 135 -1.55 -3.49 -11.44
C SER A 135 -2.04 -3.01 -10.07
N THR A 136 -2.96 -2.06 -10.05
CA THR A 136 -3.60 -1.51 -8.84
C THR A 136 -4.94 -2.16 -8.51
N SER A 137 -5.21 -3.38 -8.98
CA SER A 137 -6.50 -4.09 -8.86
C SER A 137 -7.06 -4.15 -7.44
N ALA A 138 -6.17 -4.22 -6.44
CA ALA A 138 -6.57 -4.28 -5.03
C ALA A 138 -7.14 -2.96 -4.47
N GLN A 139 -7.03 -1.84 -5.19
CA GLN A 139 -7.53 -0.53 -4.77
C GLN A 139 -8.23 0.26 -5.88
N ALA A 140 -7.96 -0.01 -7.16
CA ALA A 140 -8.59 0.67 -8.29
C ALA A 140 -10.10 0.43 -8.31
N THR A 141 -10.88 1.50 -8.54
CA THR A 141 -12.34 1.41 -8.64
C THR A 141 -12.77 1.33 -10.10
N LEU A 142 -13.86 0.60 -10.37
CA LEU A 142 -14.34 0.36 -11.75
C LEU A 142 -14.73 1.65 -12.47
N GLY A 143 -15.31 2.64 -11.75
CA GLY A 143 -15.60 3.96 -12.30
C GLY A 143 -14.33 4.74 -12.68
N GLY A 144 -13.28 4.65 -11.84
CA GLY A 144 -11.97 5.24 -12.14
C GLY A 144 -11.30 4.55 -13.32
N MET A 145 -11.36 3.22 -13.38
CA MET A 145 -10.83 2.44 -14.52
C MET A 145 -11.53 2.79 -15.83
N ALA A 146 -12.86 2.94 -15.80
CA ALA A 146 -13.63 3.35 -16.99
C ALA A 146 -13.31 4.80 -17.41
N GLY A 147 -13.25 5.74 -16.44
CA GLY A 147 -12.88 7.12 -16.72
C GLY A 147 -11.49 7.28 -17.33
N ASN A 148 -10.58 6.36 -17.04
CA ASN A 148 -9.21 6.33 -17.53
C ASN A 148 -9.02 5.45 -18.79
N ASN A 149 -9.99 4.64 -19.18
CA ASN A 149 -9.86 3.56 -20.16
C ASN A 149 -8.71 2.59 -19.86
N SER A 150 -8.60 2.21 -18.57
CA SER A 150 -7.49 1.40 -18.06
C SER A 150 -7.37 0.05 -18.75
N CYS A 151 -6.17 -0.52 -18.73
CA CYS A 151 -5.89 -1.89 -19.15
C CYS A 151 -4.78 -2.49 -18.27
N GLY A 152 -4.42 -3.74 -18.50
CA GLY A 152 -3.43 -4.46 -17.72
C GLY A 152 -2.61 -5.43 -18.56
N SER A 153 -1.85 -6.29 -17.90
CA SER A 153 -0.90 -7.21 -18.53
C SER A 153 -1.54 -8.11 -19.60
N ARG A 154 -2.83 -8.44 -19.43
CA ARG A 154 -3.57 -9.34 -20.31
C ARG A 154 -4.40 -8.63 -21.37
N SER A 155 -4.11 -7.35 -21.66
CA SER A 155 -4.86 -6.58 -22.66
C SER A 155 -4.72 -7.11 -24.08
N LEU A 156 -3.63 -7.84 -24.39
CA LEU A 156 -3.50 -8.54 -25.68
C LEU A 156 -4.68 -9.51 -25.88
N ALA A 157 -5.02 -10.28 -24.87
CA ALA A 157 -6.13 -11.25 -24.91
C ALA A 157 -7.49 -10.60 -24.70
N TYR A 158 -7.62 -9.72 -23.69
CA TYR A 158 -8.92 -9.23 -23.23
C TYR A 158 -9.22 -7.76 -23.57
N GLY A 159 -8.28 -7.01 -24.11
CA GLY A 159 -8.44 -5.59 -24.43
C GLY A 159 -8.41 -4.67 -23.22
N ASN A 160 -8.90 -3.44 -23.43
CA ASN A 160 -8.97 -2.37 -22.43
C ASN A 160 -10.39 -2.26 -21.86
N MET A 161 -10.64 -1.28 -20.98
CA MET A 161 -11.99 -0.99 -20.47
C MET A 161 -13.01 -0.77 -21.59
N VAL A 162 -12.66 -0.04 -22.65
CA VAL A 162 -13.56 0.24 -23.79
C VAL A 162 -14.12 -1.03 -24.44
N HIS A 163 -13.35 -2.13 -24.47
CA HIS A 163 -13.79 -3.42 -25.03
C HIS A 163 -14.69 -4.21 -24.05
N ASN A 164 -14.68 -3.85 -22.77
CA ASN A 164 -15.34 -4.60 -21.70
C ASN A 164 -16.44 -3.82 -20.97
N VAL A 165 -16.72 -2.58 -21.40
CA VAL A 165 -17.84 -1.77 -20.91
C VAL A 165 -18.99 -1.83 -21.91
N LEU A 166 -20.11 -2.42 -21.50
CA LEU A 166 -21.31 -2.60 -22.31
C LEU A 166 -22.31 -1.44 -22.20
N GLY A 167 -22.28 -0.71 -21.08
CA GLY A 167 -23.17 0.41 -20.84
C GLY A 167 -22.75 1.22 -19.61
N ILE A 168 -23.13 2.49 -19.60
CA ILE A 168 -22.90 3.43 -18.49
C ILE A 168 -24.18 4.21 -18.26
N SER A 169 -24.70 4.16 -17.02
CA SER A 169 -25.73 5.08 -16.54
C SER A 169 -25.04 6.28 -15.91
N ALA A 170 -25.30 7.50 -16.38
CA ALA A 170 -24.59 8.70 -15.93
C ALA A 170 -25.44 9.96 -15.93
N TRP A 171 -25.15 10.89 -15.01
CA TRP A 171 -25.74 12.23 -14.97
C TRP A 171 -24.96 13.20 -15.86
N LEU A 172 -25.69 13.96 -16.67
CA LEU A 172 -25.17 15.12 -17.40
C LEU A 172 -25.14 16.38 -16.53
N SER A 173 -24.50 17.45 -17.00
CA SER A 173 -24.35 18.71 -16.27
C SER A 173 -25.68 19.44 -16.00
N ASP A 174 -26.73 19.17 -16.77
CA ASP A 174 -28.08 19.68 -16.53
C ASP A 174 -28.88 18.86 -15.50
N GLY A 175 -28.33 17.77 -15.00
CA GLY A 175 -28.92 16.86 -14.02
C GLY A 175 -29.71 15.69 -14.62
N ALA A 176 -29.78 15.58 -15.95
CA ALA A 176 -30.44 14.44 -16.58
C ALA A 176 -29.64 13.15 -16.39
N LEU A 177 -30.31 12.09 -15.97
CA LEU A 177 -29.76 10.74 -15.91
C LEU A 177 -30.02 10.03 -17.25
N LEU A 178 -28.98 9.59 -17.94
CA LEU A 178 -29.07 8.90 -19.23
C LEU A 178 -28.38 7.55 -19.19
N GLU A 179 -28.91 6.64 -20.02
CA GLU A 179 -28.27 5.35 -20.30
C GLU A 179 -27.46 5.46 -21.60
N PHE A 180 -26.15 5.29 -21.48
CA PHE A 180 -25.21 5.21 -22.58
C PHE A 180 -24.91 3.74 -22.87
N GLY A 181 -25.19 3.31 -24.09
CA GLY A 181 -25.07 1.91 -24.51
C GLY A 181 -25.09 1.76 -26.04
N PRO A 182 -25.39 0.56 -26.56
CA PRO A 182 -25.55 0.36 -28.02
C PRO A 182 -26.50 1.36 -28.62
N VAL A 183 -26.08 2.11 -29.64
CA VAL A 183 -26.86 3.22 -30.23
C VAL A 183 -28.26 2.79 -30.66
N ALA A 184 -28.44 1.56 -31.11
CA ALA A 184 -29.74 1.01 -31.49
C ALA A 184 -30.74 0.87 -30.30
N LYS A 185 -30.25 0.85 -29.06
CA LYS A 185 -31.04 0.58 -27.83
C LYS A 185 -31.17 1.78 -26.89
N VAL A 186 -30.49 2.90 -27.12
CA VAL A 186 -30.55 4.07 -26.25
C VAL A 186 -31.83 4.90 -26.48
N GLY A 187 -32.23 5.65 -25.44
CA GLY A 187 -33.41 6.54 -25.51
C GLY A 187 -33.18 7.76 -26.42
N PRO A 188 -34.28 8.54 -26.70
CA PRO A 188 -34.24 9.62 -27.70
C PRO A 188 -33.14 10.67 -27.46
N ARG A 189 -32.90 11.08 -26.20
CA ARG A 189 -31.91 12.08 -25.87
C ARG A 189 -30.48 11.56 -26.10
N ALA A 190 -30.16 10.35 -25.65
CA ALA A 190 -28.87 9.72 -25.89
C ALA A 190 -28.62 9.44 -27.39
N ARG A 191 -29.71 9.16 -28.13
CA ARG A 191 -29.65 9.05 -29.59
C ARG A 191 -29.29 10.38 -30.26
N GLY A 192 -29.85 11.51 -29.78
CA GLY A 192 -29.48 12.84 -30.26
C GLY A 192 -27.99 13.14 -30.02
N ILE A 193 -27.42 12.71 -28.89
CA ILE A 193 -25.98 12.81 -28.62
C ILE A 193 -25.21 11.93 -29.62
N ALA A 194 -25.66 10.70 -29.86
CA ALA A 194 -25.01 9.79 -30.83
C ALA A 194 -25.02 10.37 -32.25
N ASP A 195 -26.12 10.99 -32.68
CA ASP A 195 -26.27 11.62 -33.99
C ASP A 195 -25.34 12.86 -34.12
N PHE A 196 -25.23 13.66 -33.06
CA PHE A 196 -24.27 14.77 -32.99
C PHE A 196 -22.82 14.28 -33.13
N VAL A 197 -22.42 13.28 -32.34
CA VAL A 197 -21.04 12.72 -32.39
C VAL A 197 -20.80 12.06 -33.74
N ARG A 198 -21.79 11.38 -34.31
CA ARG A 198 -21.68 10.80 -35.66
C ARG A 198 -21.42 11.87 -36.70
N THR A 199 -22.23 12.92 -36.71
CA THR A 199 -22.07 14.06 -37.66
C THR A 199 -20.66 14.64 -37.55
N LEU A 200 -20.17 14.83 -36.33
CA LEU A 200 -18.83 15.36 -36.07
C LEU A 200 -17.73 14.39 -36.55
N ALA A 201 -17.89 13.09 -36.28
CA ALA A 201 -16.96 12.06 -36.77
C ALA A 201 -16.92 11.98 -38.28
N ASP A 202 -18.08 12.06 -38.97
CA ASP A 202 -18.15 12.06 -40.45
C ASP A 202 -17.47 13.30 -41.05
N GLN A 203 -17.65 14.48 -40.45
CA GLN A 203 -16.98 15.72 -40.84
C GLN A 203 -15.45 15.62 -40.67
N GLN A 204 -14.98 14.92 -39.63
CA GLN A 204 -13.56 14.79 -39.32
C GLN A 204 -12.95 13.46 -39.80
N ARG A 205 -13.67 12.66 -40.61
CA ARG A 205 -13.26 11.32 -41.05
C ARG A 205 -11.83 11.24 -41.55
N ALA A 206 -11.46 12.13 -42.47
CA ALA A 206 -10.09 12.15 -43.03
C ALA A 206 -9.02 12.43 -41.93
N GLN A 207 -9.33 13.27 -40.95
CA GLN A 207 -8.41 13.55 -39.85
C GLN A 207 -8.33 12.37 -38.85
N ILE A 208 -9.44 11.68 -38.61
CA ILE A 208 -9.49 10.47 -37.77
C ILE A 208 -8.62 9.39 -38.46
N GLU A 209 -8.80 9.11 -39.74
CA GLU A 209 -8.03 8.12 -40.48
C GLU A 209 -6.53 8.42 -40.51
N ALA A 210 -6.16 9.72 -40.66
CA ALA A 210 -4.79 10.16 -40.78
C ALA A 210 -4.02 10.25 -39.45
N ARG A 211 -4.67 10.66 -38.36
CA ARG A 211 -4.01 11.06 -37.11
C ARG A 211 -4.25 10.14 -35.93
N TRP A 212 -5.29 9.29 -35.97
CA TRP A 212 -5.56 8.39 -34.88
C TRP A 212 -4.46 7.33 -34.77
N PRO A 213 -3.86 7.14 -33.56
CA PRO A 213 -2.83 6.11 -33.38
C PRO A 213 -3.39 4.70 -33.66
N LYS A 214 -2.67 3.91 -34.45
CA LYS A 214 -3.06 2.54 -34.84
C LYS A 214 -2.34 1.50 -33.98
N VAL A 215 -2.44 1.65 -32.66
CA VAL A 215 -1.91 0.75 -31.65
C VAL A 215 -3.06 0.27 -30.77
N LEU A 216 -2.89 -0.88 -30.11
CA LEU A 216 -3.95 -1.44 -29.25
C LEU A 216 -4.22 -0.54 -28.05
N ARG A 217 -3.16 0.03 -27.45
CA ARG A 217 -3.25 0.89 -26.26
C ARG A 217 -3.15 2.34 -26.67
N ARG A 218 -4.28 3.03 -26.57
CA ARG A 218 -4.41 4.47 -26.79
C ARG A 218 -5.61 4.98 -26.02
N VAL A 219 -5.43 6.01 -25.23
CA VAL A 219 -6.46 6.55 -24.34
C VAL A 219 -6.53 8.08 -24.35
N GLY A 220 -5.73 8.76 -25.17
CA GLY A 220 -5.70 10.22 -25.26
C GLY A 220 -6.93 10.81 -25.96
N GLY A 221 -7.43 11.92 -25.42
CA GLY A 221 -8.62 12.61 -25.93
C GLY A 221 -9.94 11.84 -25.70
N TYR A 222 -10.99 12.20 -26.44
CA TYR A 222 -12.26 11.45 -26.44
C TYR A 222 -12.29 10.43 -27.57
N ASN A 223 -12.98 9.31 -27.40
CA ASN A 223 -13.12 8.27 -28.42
C ASN A 223 -14.09 8.68 -29.55
N LEU A 224 -13.78 9.76 -30.28
CA LEU A 224 -14.58 10.24 -31.42
C LEU A 224 -14.61 9.21 -32.56
N ASP A 225 -13.64 8.31 -32.60
CA ASP A 225 -13.55 7.26 -33.63
C ASP A 225 -14.53 6.09 -33.42
N ILE A 226 -15.43 6.15 -32.44
CA ILE A 226 -16.44 5.08 -32.25
C ILE A 226 -17.29 4.81 -33.50
N PHE A 227 -17.42 5.77 -34.40
CA PHE A 227 -18.12 5.61 -35.70
C PHE A 227 -17.19 5.22 -36.84
N HIS A 228 -15.89 5.46 -36.70
CA HIS A 228 -14.84 5.14 -37.70
C HIS A 228 -13.66 4.51 -36.99
N ASN A 229 -13.87 3.35 -36.38
CA ASN A 229 -12.91 2.70 -35.50
C ASN A 229 -11.52 2.56 -36.12
N GLN A 230 -10.51 3.15 -35.49
CA GLN A 230 -9.10 3.07 -35.87
C GLN A 230 -8.29 2.13 -34.94
N SER A 231 -8.91 1.50 -33.95
CA SER A 231 -8.24 0.52 -33.10
C SER A 231 -7.88 -0.75 -33.88
N VAL A 232 -6.73 -1.31 -33.62
CA VAL A 232 -6.32 -2.63 -34.16
C VAL A 232 -7.22 -3.77 -33.66
N ARG A 233 -7.99 -3.52 -32.60
CA ARG A 233 -9.03 -4.40 -32.09
C ARG A 233 -10.36 -3.67 -32.14
N PRO A 234 -11.43 -4.23 -32.74
CA PRO A 234 -12.75 -3.63 -32.75
C PRO A 234 -13.28 -3.37 -31.31
N TYR A 235 -13.95 -2.24 -31.10
CA TYR A 235 -14.53 -1.91 -29.78
C TYR A 235 -15.70 -2.82 -29.42
N THR A 236 -16.43 -3.35 -30.41
CA THR A 236 -17.53 -4.29 -30.23
C THR A 236 -17.32 -5.50 -31.14
N SER A 237 -17.73 -6.68 -30.69
CA SER A 237 -17.57 -7.93 -31.43
C SER A 237 -18.54 -8.04 -32.63
N ASP A 238 -19.65 -7.31 -32.61
CA ASP A 238 -20.67 -7.29 -33.64
C ASP A 238 -20.51 -6.13 -34.66
N GLY A 239 -19.47 -5.31 -34.50
CA GLY A 239 -19.22 -4.12 -35.31
C GLY A 239 -20.24 -2.98 -35.10
N GLY A 240 -21.12 -3.10 -34.09
CA GLY A 240 -22.06 -2.06 -33.69
C GLY A 240 -21.36 -0.87 -33.01
N VAL A 241 -22.08 0.25 -32.89
CA VAL A 241 -21.60 1.43 -32.16
C VAL A 241 -22.22 1.50 -30.79
N ASN A 242 -21.36 1.67 -29.77
CA ASN A 242 -21.80 1.81 -28.39
C ASN A 242 -21.44 3.19 -27.84
N LEU A 243 -22.44 3.98 -27.49
CA LEU A 243 -22.26 5.35 -27.01
C LEU A 243 -21.54 5.42 -25.63
N ALA A 244 -21.58 4.35 -24.84
CA ALA A 244 -20.84 4.28 -23.58
C ALA A 244 -19.33 4.45 -23.79
N HIS A 245 -18.81 4.04 -24.93
CA HIS A 245 -17.40 4.18 -25.27
C HIS A 245 -16.93 5.63 -25.38
N LEU A 246 -17.84 6.60 -25.58
CA LEU A 246 -17.52 8.02 -25.52
C LEU A 246 -17.17 8.48 -24.10
N LEU A 247 -17.80 7.87 -23.08
CA LEU A 247 -17.53 8.19 -21.67
C LEU A 247 -16.30 7.43 -21.14
N VAL A 248 -15.94 6.30 -21.74
CA VAL A 248 -14.73 5.54 -21.38
C VAL A 248 -13.51 6.32 -21.85
N GLY A 249 -12.60 6.65 -20.91
CA GLY A 249 -11.44 7.50 -21.14
C GLY A 249 -11.70 8.99 -21.05
N SER A 250 -12.91 9.43 -20.71
CA SER A 250 -13.25 10.85 -20.60
C SER A 250 -12.76 11.54 -19.33
N GLU A 251 -12.09 10.83 -18.43
CA GLU A 251 -11.52 11.36 -17.17
C GLU A 251 -12.53 12.12 -16.28
N GLY A 252 -13.82 11.74 -16.37
CA GLY A 252 -14.88 12.40 -15.64
C GLY A 252 -15.19 13.84 -16.10
N THR A 253 -14.83 14.19 -17.36
CA THR A 253 -15.08 15.52 -17.92
C THR A 253 -16.41 15.67 -18.62
N LEU A 254 -17.08 14.56 -18.98
CA LEU A 254 -18.33 14.60 -19.77
C LEU A 254 -19.58 14.30 -18.95
N ALA A 255 -19.48 13.46 -17.92
CA ALA A 255 -20.60 13.03 -17.11
C ALA A 255 -20.13 12.46 -15.76
N CYS A 256 -21.06 12.34 -14.79
CA CYS A 256 -20.85 11.65 -13.53
C CYS A 256 -21.49 10.27 -13.55
N THR A 257 -20.70 9.21 -13.49
CA THR A 257 -21.15 7.81 -13.58
C THR A 257 -21.95 7.39 -12.35
N LYS A 258 -23.12 6.74 -12.60
CA LYS A 258 -23.96 6.10 -11.59
C LYS A 258 -23.72 4.59 -11.53
N HIS A 259 -23.78 3.89 -12.66
CA HIS A 259 -23.56 2.45 -12.79
C HIS A 259 -22.77 2.13 -14.04
N LEU A 260 -22.08 0.97 -14.02
CA LEU A 260 -21.40 0.40 -15.18
C LEU A 260 -21.94 -1.00 -15.44
N LYS A 261 -22.27 -1.31 -16.70
CA LYS A 261 -22.52 -2.67 -17.17
C LYS A 261 -21.25 -3.19 -17.85
N LEU A 262 -20.76 -4.31 -17.36
CA LEU A 262 -19.45 -4.88 -17.71
C LEU A 262 -19.62 -6.23 -18.42
N GLN A 263 -18.75 -6.52 -19.39
CA GLN A 263 -18.55 -7.85 -19.96
C GLN A 263 -17.57 -8.62 -19.07
N LEU A 264 -17.94 -9.83 -18.69
CA LEU A 264 -17.11 -10.74 -17.90
C LEU A 264 -16.49 -11.82 -18.81
N ALA A 265 -15.46 -12.49 -18.31
CA ALA A 265 -14.85 -13.64 -18.93
C ALA A 265 -14.93 -14.87 -18.00
N PRO A 266 -14.96 -16.10 -18.51
CA PRO A 266 -14.74 -17.30 -17.72
C PRO A 266 -13.35 -17.28 -17.05
N LEU A 267 -13.25 -17.83 -15.85
CA LEU A 267 -11.95 -18.04 -15.21
C LEU A 267 -11.16 -19.07 -16.03
N PRO A 268 -9.92 -18.76 -16.45
CA PRO A 268 -9.11 -19.72 -17.21
C PRO A 268 -8.81 -20.97 -16.38
N GLY A 269 -8.97 -22.16 -16.98
CA GLY A 269 -8.78 -23.44 -16.32
C GLY A 269 -7.33 -23.72 -15.94
N ALA A 270 -6.37 -23.37 -16.79
CA ALA A 270 -4.95 -23.59 -16.57
C ALA A 270 -4.09 -22.47 -17.17
N LYS A 271 -2.85 -22.36 -16.67
CA LYS A 271 -1.84 -21.38 -17.13
C LYS A 271 -0.45 -21.99 -17.08
N VAL A 272 0.40 -21.53 -18.00
CA VAL A 272 1.84 -21.79 -17.98
C VAL A 272 2.58 -20.49 -18.27
N LEU A 273 3.82 -20.39 -17.81
CA LEU A 273 4.66 -19.22 -17.98
C LEU A 273 6.03 -19.63 -18.52
N GLY A 274 6.42 -19.10 -19.68
CA GLY A 274 7.77 -19.15 -20.18
C GLY A 274 8.53 -17.87 -19.83
N VAL A 275 9.70 -18.00 -19.22
CA VAL A 275 10.57 -16.87 -18.89
C VAL A 275 11.71 -16.84 -19.88
N VAL A 276 11.66 -15.91 -20.83
CA VAL A 276 12.69 -15.78 -21.88
C VAL A 276 13.78 -14.85 -21.40
N ASN A 277 15.01 -15.32 -21.39
CA ASN A 277 16.20 -14.61 -20.92
C ASN A 277 16.98 -14.00 -22.10
N PHE A 278 17.27 -12.69 -22.04
CA PHE A 278 17.91 -11.97 -23.15
C PHE A 278 19.27 -11.39 -22.77
N PRO A 279 20.28 -11.46 -23.69
CA PRO A 279 21.62 -10.91 -23.45
C PRO A 279 21.67 -9.38 -23.49
N SER A 280 20.66 -8.73 -24.12
CA SER A 280 20.54 -7.28 -24.17
C SER A 280 19.09 -6.84 -24.08
N PHE A 281 18.88 -5.60 -23.62
CA PHE A 281 17.56 -4.98 -23.54
C PHE A 281 16.91 -4.84 -24.94
N ARG A 282 17.73 -4.42 -25.94
CA ARG A 282 17.26 -4.29 -27.30
C ARG A 282 16.73 -5.61 -27.88
N ALA A 283 17.46 -6.72 -27.67
CA ALA A 283 17.02 -8.03 -28.14
C ALA A 283 15.67 -8.47 -27.54
N ALA A 284 15.41 -8.13 -26.28
CA ALA A 284 14.10 -8.37 -25.67
C ALA A 284 12.99 -7.55 -26.34
N MET A 285 13.25 -6.30 -26.68
CA MET A 285 12.28 -5.43 -27.35
C MET A 285 12.02 -5.87 -28.80
N GLU A 286 13.05 -6.30 -29.52
CA GLU A 286 12.91 -6.85 -30.89
C GLU A 286 12.11 -8.15 -30.90
N ALA A 287 12.33 -9.04 -29.92
CA ALA A 287 11.65 -10.34 -29.85
C ALA A 287 10.13 -10.20 -29.63
N ALA A 288 9.66 -9.11 -29.00
CA ALA A 288 8.26 -8.92 -28.67
C ALA A 288 7.31 -9.10 -29.88
N GLN A 289 7.67 -8.55 -31.05
CA GLN A 289 6.88 -8.65 -32.29
C GLN A 289 6.74 -10.09 -32.81
N HIS A 290 7.68 -10.96 -32.48
CA HIS A 290 7.67 -12.36 -32.87
C HIS A 290 6.90 -13.20 -31.85
N LEU A 291 7.08 -12.93 -30.55
CA LEU A 291 6.42 -13.64 -29.46
C LEU A 291 4.90 -13.52 -29.50
N VAL A 292 4.35 -12.36 -29.85
CA VAL A 292 2.89 -12.16 -29.94
C VAL A 292 2.22 -13.04 -31.00
N ARG A 293 2.94 -13.52 -32.01
CA ARG A 293 2.43 -14.44 -33.05
C ARG A 293 2.08 -15.82 -32.50
N LEU A 294 2.60 -16.19 -31.32
CA LEU A 294 2.23 -17.41 -30.61
C LEU A 294 0.88 -17.30 -29.88
N ASN A 295 0.21 -16.12 -29.96
CA ASN A 295 -1.03 -15.80 -29.24
C ASN A 295 -0.90 -16.00 -27.72
N PRO A 296 0.10 -15.40 -27.05
CA PRO A 296 0.19 -15.44 -25.61
C PRO A 296 -0.91 -14.60 -24.96
N THR A 297 -1.23 -14.91 -23.71
CA THR A 297 -2.14 -14.10 -22.88
C THR A 297 -1.49 -12.78 -22.48
N ALA A 298 -0.19 -12.80 -22.19
CA ALA A 298 0.62 -11.63 -21.82
C ALA A 298 2.09 -11.82 -22.21
N VAL A 299 2.79 -10.70 -22.54
CA VAL A 299 4.26 -10.64 -22.64
C VAL A 299 4.73 -9.40 -21.87
N GLU A 300 5.45 -9.59 -20.77
CA GLU A 300 5.82 -8.56 -19.81
C GLU A 300 7.34 -8.46 -19.64
N LEU A 301 7.86 -7.24 -19.68
CA LEU A 301 9.30 -6.98 -19.50
C LEU A 301 9.66 -6.82 -18.01
N VAL A 302 10.81 -7.39 -17.65
CA VAL A 302 11.58 -7.10 -16.43
C VAL A 302 13.01 -6.77 -16.83
N ASP A 303 13.46 -5.55 -16.57
CA ASP A 303 14.79 -5.09 -16.94
C ASP A 303 15.88 -5.50 -15.92
N ARG A 304 17.13 -5.24 -16.26
CA ARG A 304 18.30 -5.54 -15.42
C ARG A 304 18.21 -4.92 -14.04
N THR A 305 17.76 -3.66 -13.95
CA THR A 305 17.65 -2.93 -12.68
C THR A 305 16.65 -3.64 -11.74
N MET A 306 15.51 -4.06 -12.27
CA MET A 306 14.54 -4.84 -11.49
C MET A 306 15.05 -6.20 -11.07
N ILE A 307 15.78 -6.90 -11.96
CA ILE A 307 16.39 -8.21 -11.65
C ILE A 307 17.35 -8.04 -10.47
N GLU A 308 18.23 -7.06 -10.50
CA GLU A 308 19.22 -6.80 -9.44
C GLU A 308 18.57 -6.43 -8.11
N LEU A 309 17.57 -5.56 -8.14
CA LEU A 309 16.81 -5.19 -6.93
C LEU A 309 16.04 -6.37 -6.34
N ALA A 310 15.47 -7.25 -7.17
CA ALA A 310 14.82 -8.47 -6.72
C ALA A 310 15.82 -9.47 -6.13
N LEU A 311 17.00 -9.63 -6.74
CA LEU A 311 18.09 -10.46 -6.21
C LEU A 311 18.66 -9.92 -4.89
N ALA A 312 18.69 -8.61 -4.71
CA ALA A 312 19.10 -7.97 -3.45
C ALA A 312 18.08 -8.18 -2.31
N ASN A 313 16.81 -8.42 -2.64
CA ASN A 313 15.74 -8.62 -1.67
C ASN A 313 15.68 -10.10 -1.23
N PRO A 314 15.90 -10.44 0.05
CA PRO A 314 15.87 -11.83 0.52
C PRO A 314 14.54 -12.57 0.25
N ALA A 315 13.43 -11.86 0.22
CA ALA A 315 12.11 -12.45 -0.05
C ALA A 315 11.90 -12.81 -1.53
N PHE A 316 12.48 -12.03 -2.44
CA PHE A 316 12.31 -12.23 -3.89
C PHE A 316 13.47 -13.00 -4.53
N ARG A 317 14.64 -13.03 -3.89
CA ARG A 317 15.84 -13.69 -4.43
C ARG A 317 15.61 -15.13 -4.89
N PRO A 318 15.00 -16.03 -4.11
CA PRO A 318 14.81 -17.43 -4.54
C PRO A 318 13.93 -17.52 -5.79
N VAL A 319 12.89 -16.70 -5.86
CA VAL A 319 11.92 -16.70 -6.95
C VAL A 319 12.56 -16.22 -8.25
N ILE A 320 13.22 -15.05 -8.20
CA ILE A 320 13.84 -14.49 -9.41
C ILE A 320 15.04 -15.34 -9.86
N ALA A 321 15.87 -15.84 -8.95
CA ALA A 321 17.01 -16.70 -9.28
C ALA A 321 16.58 -17.99 -9.99
N GLY A 322 15.44 -18.57 -9.61
CA GLY A 322 14.88 -19.75 -10.27
C GLY A 322 14.30 -19.48 -11.67
N ALA A 323 14.11 -18.21 -12.03
CA ALA A 323 13.62 -17.80 -13.34
C ALA A 323 14.72 -17.35 -14.31
N LEU A 324 15.97 -17.22 -13.84
CA LEU A 324 17.09 -16.75 -14.65
C LEU A 324 17.89 -17.89 -15.26
N SER A 325 18.30 -17.70 -16.53
CA SER A 325 19.30 -18.50 -17.21
C SER A 325 20.51 -17.60 -17.52
N GLY A 326 21.64 -17.89 -16.87
CA GLY A 326 22.85 -17.06 -16.97
C GLY A 326 22.71 -15.69 -16.29
N ASN A 327 23.20 -14.64 -16.95
CA ASN A 327 23.17 -13.26 -16.46
C ASN A 327 22.47 -12.33 -17.48
N PRO A 328 21.14 -12.44 -17.63
CA PRO A 328 20.41 -11.69 -18.66
C PRO A 328 20.36 -10.19 -18.35
N ALA A 329 20.36 -9.37 -19.42
CA ALA A 329 20.11 -7.94 -19.34
C ALA A 329 18.62 -7.61 -19.21
N ALA A 330 17.76 -8.52 -19.64
CA ALA A 330 16.30 -8.42 -19.51
C ALA A 330 15.66 -9.81 -19.58
N ILE A 331 14.47 -9.96 -19.02
CA ILE A 331 13.63 -11.14 -19.22
C ILE A 331 12.24 -10.72 -19.72
N LEU A 332 11.62 -11.56 -20.56
CA LEU A 332 10.21 -11.46 -20.92
C LEU A 332 9.42 -12.60 -20.32
N LEU A 333 8.36 -12.26 -19.58
CA LEU A 333 7.40 -13.19 -19.01
C LEU A 333 6.30 -13.46 -20.06
N VAL A 334 6.26 -14.66 -20.64
CA VAL A 334 5.29 -15.06 -21.67
C VAL A 334 4.27 -16.01 -21.08
N GLU A 335 3.04 -15.51 -20.80
CA GLU A 335 1.95 -16.31 -20.21
C GLU A 335 1.07 -16.89 -21.30
N PHE A 336 0.77 -18.17 -21.22
CA PHE A 336 -0.31 -18.82 -21.96
C PHE A 336 -1.37 -19.32 -20.99
N SER A 337 -2.65 -19.11 -21.32
CA SER A 337 -3.79 -19.57 -20.51
C SER A 337 -4.87 -20.17 -21.39
N GLY A 338 -5.64 -21.13 -20.86
CA GLY A 338 -6.75 -21.75 -21.57
C GLY A 338 -7.47 -22.78 -20.69
N ASP A 339 -8.58 -23.29 -21.22
CA ASP A 339 -9.39 -24.29 -20.52
C ASP A 339 -8.82 -25.70 -20.69
N ASP A 340 -8.14 -25.96 -21.81
CA ASP A 340 -7.47 -27.23 -22.08
C ASP A 340 -6.00 -27.20 -21.64
N ALA A 341 -5.72 -27.76 -20.49
CA ALA A 341 -4.38 -27.84 -19.92
C ALA A 341 -3.40 -28.66 -20.79
N SER A 342 -3.90 -29.56 -21.66
CA SER A 342 -3.07 -30.42 -22.50
C SER A 342 -2.35 -29.69 -23.64
N VAL A 343 -2.90 -28.55 -24.05
CA VAL A 343 -2.33 -27.70 -25.11
C VAL A 343 -1.17 -26.83 -24.63
N LEU A 344 -1.15 -26.50 -23.33
CA LEU A 344 -0.21 -25.52 -22.79
C LEU A 344 1.27 -25.94 -22.84
N PRO A 345 1.67 -27.21 -22.59
CA PRO A 345 3.05 -27.64 -22.78
C PRO A 345 3.54 -27.49 -24.22
N ARG A 346 2.66 -27.71 -25.19
CA ARG A 346 2.99 -27.47 -26.61
C ARG A 346 3.27 -25.98 -26.88
N LYS A 347 2.54 -25.08 -26.23
CA LYS A 347 2.78 -23.62 -26.35
C LYS A 347 4.15 -23.23 -25.80
N LEU A 348 4.62 -23.84 -24.72
CA LEU A 348 5.98 -23.63 -24.21
C LEU A 348 7.04 -24.20 -25.18
N ALA A 349 6.80 -25.37 -25.75
CA ALA A 349 7.69 -25.94 -26.76
C ALA A 349 7.77 -25.05 -28.04
N GLU A 350 6.64 -24.52 -28.51
CA GLU A 350 6.58 -23.54 -29.62
C GLU A 350 7.38 -22.27 -29.28
N LEU A 351 7.30 -21.79 -28.03
CA LEU A 351 8.09 -20.67 -27.55
C LEU A 351 9.60 -20.98 -27.58
N GLY A 352 10.00 -22.15 -27.08
CA GLY A 352 11.40 -22.61 -27.11
C GLY A 352 11.95 -22.72 -28.54
N ALA A 353 11.15 -23.27 -29.45
CA ALA A 353 11.51 -23.38 -30.87
C ALA A 353 11.69 -21.98 -31.51
N LEU A 354 10.73 -21.08 -31.30
CA LEU A 354 10.83 -19.70 -31.80
C LEU A 354 12.10 -19.00 -31.28
N MET A 355 12.45 -19.17 -30.02
CA MET A 355 13.66 -18.58 -29.47
C MET A 355 14.91 -19.20 -30.04
N GLY A 356 14.91 -20.49 -30.37
CA GLY A 356 15.98 -21.14 -31.13
C GLY A 356 16.15 -20.53 -32.52
N ASP A 357 15.05 -20.33 -33.25
CA ASP A 357 15.05 -19.69 -34.58
C ASP A 357 15.56 -18.23 -34.56
N LEU A 358 15.32 -17.52 -33.42
CA LEU A 358 15.84 -16.17 -33.17
C LEU A 358 17.30 -16.15 -32.67
N GLY A 359 17.98 -17.29 -32.63
CA GLY A 359 19.38 -17.40 -32.25
C GLY A 359 19.62 -17.45 -30.72
N LEU A 360 18.61 -17.73 -29.94
CA LEU A 360 18.66 -17.80 -28.47
C LEU A 360 18.18 -19.17 -27.94
N PRO A 361 18.81 -20.29 -28.35
CA PRO A 361 18.45 -21.62 -27.89
C PRO A 361 18.71 -21.76 -26.38
N GLY A 362 17.81 -22.43 -25.68
CA GLY A 362 17.95 -22.63 -24.22
C GLY A 362 17.72 -21.39 -23.34
N SER A 363 17.21 -20.30 -23.91
CA SER A 363 16.93 -19.04 -23.18
C SER A 363 15.61 -19.06 -22.39
N VAL A 364 14.77 -20.09 -22.58
CA VAL A 364 13.44 -20.18 -21.95
C VAL A 364 13.51 -21.03 -20.69
N VAL A 365 13.09 -20.47 -19.57
CA VAL A 365 12.83 -21.20 -18.32
C VAL A 365 11.31 -21.42 -18.20
N GLU A 366 10.89 -22.66 -18.11
CA GLU A 366 9.48 -23.05 -18.08
C GLU A 366 8.94 -23.14 -16.65
N LEU A 367 7.89 -22.40 -16.32
CA LEU A 367 7.21 -22.43 -15.04
C LEU A 367 5.78 -22.95 -15.21
N THR A 368 5.60 -24.25 -14.92
CA THR A 368 4.29 -24.93 -15.02
C THR A 368 3.52 -24.93 -13.70
N GLY A 369 4.21 -24.78 -12.56
CA GLY A 369 3.60 -24.74 -11.24
C GLY A 369 2.93 -23.42 -10.91
N ALA A 370 1.66 -23.45 -10.51
CA ALA A 370 0.85 -22.26 -10.20
C ALA A 370 1.44 -21.38 -9.06
N ALA A 371 2.16 -21.98 -8.11
CA ALA A 371 2.81 -21.24 -7.02
C ALA A 371 3.97 -20.41 -7.55
N ALA A 372 4.90 -21.02 -8.32
CA ALA A 372 6.06 -20.32 -8.88
C ALA A 372 5.65 -19.19 -9.85
N GLN A 373 4.63 -19.44 -10.69
CA GLN A 373 4.06 -18.41 -11.56
C GLN A 373 3.54 -17.21 -10.76
N ARG A 374 2.74 -17.47 -9.73
CA ARG A 374 2.15 -16.41 -8.87
C ARG A 374 3.25 -15.61 -8.16
N GLU A 375 4.25 -16.28 -7.61
CA GLU A 375 5.37 -15.63 -6.93
C GLU A 375 6.18 -14.73 -7.87
N LEU A 376 6.45 -15.16 -9.10
CA LEU A 376 7.16 -14.35 -10.09
C LEU A 376 6.33 -13.14 -10.56
N TRP A 377 5.01 -13.31 -10.71
CA TRP A 377 4.11 -12.20 -11.00
C TRP A 377 4.08 -11.16 -9.86
N GLU A 378 4.19 -11.59 -8.59
CA GLU A 378 4.30 -10.65 -7.46
C GLU A 378 5.62 -9.88 -7.49
N VAL A 379 6.74 -10.50 -7.88
CA VAL A 379 8.00 -9.78 -8.13
C VAL A 379 7.82 -8.71 -9.21
N ARG A 380 7.18 -9.07 -10.34
CA ARG A 380 6.90 -8.12 -11.43
C ARG A 380 6.04 -6.93 -10.98
N LYS A 381 4.99 -7.18 -10.20
CA LYS A 381 4.11 -6.13 -9.65
C LYS A 381 4.84 -5.26 -8.62
N ALA A 382 5.73 -5.83 -7.81
CA ALA A 382 6.49 -5.11 -6.80
C ALA A 382 7.53 -4.15 -7.43
N GLY A 383 7.99 -4.42 -8.64
CA GLY A 383 9.07 -3.68 -9.30
C GLY A 383 8.84 -2.18 -9.42
N LEU A 384 7.63 -1.76 -9.84
CA LEU A 384 7.27 -0.34 -9.87
C LEU A 384 7.51 0.35 -8.52
N ASN A 385 7.10 -0.31 -7.46
CA ASN A 385 7.13 0.26 -6.13
C ASN A 385 8.55 0.32 -5.55
N ILE A 386 9.39 -0.65 -5.90
CA ILE A 386 10.80 -0.67 -5.52
C ILE A 386 11.52 0.53 -6.16
N MET A 387 11.30 0.78 -7.44
CA MET A 387 11.88 1.93 -8.14
C MET A 387 11.43 3.27 -7.55
N MET A 388 10.16 3.37 -7.14
CA MET A 388 9.62 4.58 -6.51
C MET A 388 10.13 4.81 -5.08
N SER A 389 10.83 3.85 -4.48
CA SER A 389 11.38 3.94 -3.12
C SER A 389 12.75 4.63 -3.04
N LEU A 390 13.29 5.15 -4.13
CA LEU A 390 14.56 5.88 -4.15
C LEU A 390 14.57 7.01 -3.12
N LYS A 391 15.63 7.07 -2.31
CA LYS A 391 15.88 8.18 -1.38
C LYS A 391 16.48 9.37 -2.11
N GLY A 392 16.44 10.54 -1.51
CA GLY A 392 16.93 11.80 -2.12
C GLY A 392 15.83 12.54 -2.87
N ASP A 393 16.17 13.66 -3.50
CA ASP A 393 15.25 14.55 -4.20
C ASP A 393 15.03 14.17 -5.67
N GLY A 394 15.99 13.45 -6.28
CA GLY A 394 15.80 12.82 -7.59
C GLY A 394 14.83 11.64 -7.47
N LYS A 395 13.67 11.75 -8.14
CA LYS A 395 12.59 10.75 -8.14
C LYS A 395 12.25 10.34 -9.56
N PRO A 396 11.85 9.08 -9.78
CA PRO A 396 11.22 8.69 -11.03
C PRO A 396 9.93 9.50 -11.23
N VAL A 397 9.81 10.20 -12.35
CA VAL A 397 8.66 11.09 -12.64
C VAL A 397 7.85 10.53 -13.79
N SER A 398 6.52 10.44 -13.58
CA SER A 398 5.56 9.92 -14.56
C SER A 398 5.05 11.05 -15.44
N PHE A 399 5.44 11.07 -16.74
CA PHE A 399 4.91 12.02 -17.75
C PHE A 399 5.04 11.52 -19.19
N ILE A 400 6.02 10.66 -19.47
CA ILE A 400 6.20 9.98 -20.79
C ILE A 400 6.18 8.47 -20.66
N GLU A 401 5.97 7.98 -19.45
CA GLU A 401 5.85 6.56 -19.15
C GLU A 401 4.59 6.03 -19.73
N ASP A 402 4.26 5.48 -20.62
CA ASP A 402 2.95 5.04 -21.14
C ASP A 402 2.78 5.30 -22.63
N CYS A 403 3.83 5.82 -23.27
CA CYS A 403 3.83 5.89 -24.72
C CYS A 403 3.77 4.47 -25.30
N ALA A 404 2.89 4.27 -26.28
CA ALA A 404 2.76 3.02 -27.01
C ALA A 404 3.18 3.20 -28.45
N VAL A 405 4.00 2.26 -28.97
CA VAL A 405 4.43 2.27 -30.37
C VAL A 405 4.15 0.91 -31.00
N PRO A 406 4.00 0.83 -32.35
CA PRO A 406 3.94 -0.45 -33.05
C PRO A 406 5.13 -1.34 -32.70
N LEU A 407 4.90 -2.66 -32.57
CA LEU A 407 5.89 -3.60 -32.05
C LEU A 407 7.18 -3.66 -32.88
N GLU A 408 7.08 -3.48 -34.19
CA GLU A 408 8.23 -3.42 -35.10
C GLU A 408 9.16 -2.23 -34.82
N HIS A 409 8.69 -1.20 -34.12
CA HIS A 409 9.44 0.00 -33.76
C HIS A 409 9.88 0.03 -32.29
N LEU A 410 9.49 -0.97 -31.49
CA LEU A 410 9.67 -0.92 -30.04
C LEU A 410 11.14 -0.81 -29.63
N ALA A 411 12.03 -1.57 -30.25
CA ALA A 411 13.46 -1.56 -29.98
C ALA A 411 14.11 -0.21 -30.36
N ASP A 412 13.81 0.30 -31.55
CA ASP A 412 14.37 1.59 -32.02
C ASP A 412 13.86 2.77 -31.21
N TYR A 413 12.59 2.71 -30.78
CA TYR A 413 12.01 3.72 -29.89
C TYR A 413 12.68 3.74 -28.51
N THR A 414 12.95 2.58 -27.93
CA THR A 414 13.61 2.50 -26.61
C THR A 414 15.04 2.99 -26.63
N ASP A 415 15.79 2.69 -27.67
CA ASP A 415 17.15 3.21 -27.85
C ASP A 415 17.16 4.73 -28.03
N ALA A 416 16.31 5.27 -28.92
CA ALA A 416 16.21 6.71 -29.14
C ALA A 416 15.78 7.46 -27.87
N LEU A 417 14.87 6.91 -27.09
CA LEU A 417 14.43 7.53 -25.84
C LEU A 417 15.51 7.46 -24.74
N THR A 418 16.29 6.39 -24.70
CA THR A 418 17.47 6.29 -23.81
C THR A 418 18.51 7.38 -24.12
N GLU A 419 18.74 7.68 -25.41
CA GLU A 419 19.62 8.77 -25.83
C GLU A 419 19.06 10.14 -25.41
N VAL A 420 17.72 10.35 -25.48
CA VAL A 420 17.08 11.57 -24.97
C VAL A 420 17.43 11.76 -23.50
N PHE A 421 17.27 10.73 -22.68
CA PHE A 421 17.61 10.83 -21.24
C PHE A 421 19.07 11.16 -20.99
N ALA A 422 19.97 10.51 -21.72
CA ALA A 422 21.41 10.77 -21.58
C ALA A 422 21.76 12.23 -21.91
N ARG A 423 21.17 12.81 -22.97
CA ARG A 423 21.37 14.23 -23.33
C ARG A 423 20.89 15.19 -22.21
N HIS A 424 19.86 14.81 -21.46
CA HIS A 424 19.32 15.61 -20.35
C HIS A 424 19.96 15.28 -18.99
N GLY A 425 21.04 14.48 -18.96
CA GLY A 425 21.78 14.14 -17.74
C GLY A 425 20.93 13.36 -16.74
N THR A 426 20.12 12.43 -17.24
CA THR A 426 19.31 11.52 -16.44
C THR A 426 19.29 10.12 -17.06
N ARG A 427 18.65 9.18 -16.38
CA ARG A 427 18.35 7.85 -16.90
C ARG A 427 16.91 7.48 -16.63
N GLY A 428 16.37 6.53 -17.39
CA GLY A 428 15.04 5.97 -17.18
C GLY A 428 15.10 4.65 -16.42
N THR A 429 14.05 4.36 -15.67
CA THR A 429 13.75 3.02 -15.16
C THR A 429 12.72 2.38 -16.08
N TRP A 430 12.89 1.09 -16.44
CA TRP A 430 12.11 0.47 -17.51
C TRP A 430 11.33 -0.76 -17.02
N TYR A 431 10.05 -0.81 -17.37
CA TYR A 431 9.26 -2.02 -17.48
C TYR A 431 8.21 -1.81 -18.57
N ALA A 432 7.64 -2.89 -19.12
CA ALA A 432 6.76 -2.74 -20.27
C ALA A 432 5.71 -3.84 -20.33
N HIS A 433 4.58 -3.48 -20.89
CA HIS A 433 3.65 -4.42 -21.52
C HIS A 433 4.13 -4.66 -22.96
N ALA A 434 5.16 -5.50 -23.08
CA ALA A 434 5.87 -5.67 -24.34
C ALA A 434 4.97 -6.22 -25.46
N SER A 435 3.94 -7.04 -25.10
CA SER A 435 2.96 -7.58 -26.05
C SER A 435 2.16 -6.55 -26.83
N VAL A 436 2.09 -5.31 -26.35
CA VAL A 436 1.24 -4.25 -26.92
C VAL A 436 2.01 -2.95 -27.17
N GLY A 437 3.34 -3.01 -27.11
CA GLY A 437 4.22 -1.89 -27.38
C GLY A 437 4.17 -0.74 -26.39
N THR A 438 3.60 -0.95 -25.20
CA THR A 438 3.46 0.09 -24.15
C THR A 438 4.61 0.01 -23.17
N LEU A 439 5.33 1.11 -23.02
CA LEU A 439 6.49 1.24 -22.15
C LEU A 439 6.13 2.00 -20.88
N HIS A 440 6.66 1.53 -19.76
CA HIS A 440 6.63 2.28 -18.50
C HIS A 440 8.04 2.72 -18.17
N VAL A 441 8.40 3.91 -18.64
CA VAL A 441 9.71 4.49 -18.38
C VAL A 441 9.58 5.78 -17.60
N ARG A 442 10.38 5.93 -16.54
CA ARG A 442 10.36 7.13 -15.70
C ARG A 442 11.76 7.69 -15.59
N PRO A 443 12.04 8.86 -16.17
CA PRO A 443 13.28 9.57 -15.93
C PRO A 443 13.37 10.02 -14.47
N ILE A 444 14.56 9.96 -13.90
CA ILE A 444 14.85 10.41 -12.55
C ILE A 444 15.11 11.91 -12.57
N LEU A 445 14.22 12.70 -12.00
CA LEU A 445 14.28 14.16 -12.01
C LEU A 445 14.18 14.73 -10.59
N ASP A 446 14.93 15.82 -10.34
CA ASP A 446 14.79 16.62 -9.11
C ASP A 446 13.79 17.76 -9.38
N MET A 447 12.52 17.52 -9.03
CA MET A 447 11.44 18.49 -9.25
C MET A 447 11.52 19.73 -8.34
N ARG A 448 12.42 19.73 -7.35
CA ARG A 448 12.67 20.92 -6.49
C ARG A 448 13.65 21.89 -7.12
N ARG A 449 14.40 21.48 -8.14
CA ARG A 449 15.43 22.29 -8.82
C ARG A 449 15.09 22.50 -10.29
N ASP A 450 15.82 21.83 -11.17
CA ASP A 450 15.72 21.96 -12.63
C ASP A 450 14.78 20.95 -13.30
N GLY A 451 14.17 20.07 -12.51
CA GLY A 451 13.36 18.95 -13.01
C GLY A 451 12.19 19.36 -13.88
N ALA A 452 11.53 20.48 -13.61
CA ALA A 452 10.40 20.96 -14.42
C ALA A 452 10.82 21.30 -15.86
N GLY A 453 11.92 22.01 -16.03
CA GLY A 453 12.47 22.34 -17.35
C GLY A 453 12.94 21.10 -18.10
N LYS A 454 13.65 20.17 -17.42
CA LYS A 454 14.06 18.90 -18.01
C LYS A 454 12.86 18.03 -18.40
N MET A 455 11.84 17.96 -17.52
CA MET A 455 10.61 17.24 -17.79
C MET A 455 9.96 17.69 -19.10
N ARG A 456 9.82 19.02 -19.28
CA ARG A 456 9.24 19.58 -20.51
C ARG A 456 10.10 19.33 -21.73
N ALA A 457 11.41 19.49 -21.65
CA ALA A 457 12.32 19.25 -22.77
C ALA A 457 12.29 17.77 -23.21
N ILE A 458 12.36 16.85 -22.24
CA ILE A 458 12.25 15.41 -22.51
C ILE A 458 10.88 15.06 -23.10
N ALA A 459 9.79 15.67 -22.61
CA ALA A 459 8.45 15.43 -23.13
C ALA A 459 8.32 15.88 -24.60
N ALA A 460 8.90 17.03 -24.95
CA ALA A 460 8.90 17.53 -26.33
C ALA A 460 9.65 16.58 -27.28
N GLU A 461 10.85 16.13 -26.90
CA GLU A 461 11.62 15.20 -27.73
C GLU A 461 10.95 13.81 -27.80
N ALA A 462 10.43 13.30 -26.69
CA ALA A 462 9.71 12.03 -26.65
C ALA A 462 8.44 12.06 -27.53
N SER A 463 7.71 13.18 -27.54
CA SER A 463 6.53 13.34 -28.37
C SER A 463 6.86 13.24 -29.87
N GLU A 464 7.96 13.85 -30.32
CA GLU A 464 8.41 13.74 -31.70
C GLU A 464 8.83 12.31 -32.08
N LEU A 465 9.45 11.55 -31.15
CA LEU A 465 9.72 10.14 -31.36
C LEU A 465 8.42 9.31 -31.51
N VAL A 466 7.42 9.54 -30.64
CA VAL A 466 6.11 8.87 -30.73
C VAL A 466 5.45 9.16 -32.08
N ARG A 467 5.49 10.41 -32.57
CA ARG A 467 4.96 10.80 -33.87
C ARG A 467 5.72 10.10 -35.00
N ARG A 468 7.04 10.10 -34.96
CA ARG A 468 7.90 9.42 -35.93
C ARG A 468 7.55 7.94 -36.08
N PHE A 469 7.28 7.27 -34.95
CA PHE A 469 6.92 5.86 -34.92
C PHE A 469 5.39 5.61 -34.99
N ARG A 470 4.58 6.62 -35.25
CA ARG A 470 3.11 6.53 -35.39
C ARG A 470 2.42 5.93 -34.15
N GLY A 471 2.97 6.20 -32.98
CA GLY A 471 2.50 5.71 -31.68
C GLY A 471 1.43 6.60 -31.06
N ALA A 472 1.00 6.19 -29.85
CA ALA A 472 0.13 6.96 -28.96
C ALA A 472 0.97 7.55 -27.81
N TYR A 473 0.82 8.84 -27.55
CA TYR A 473 1.50 9.50 -26.44
C TYR A 473 0.95 9.07 -25.07
N SER A 474 -0.32 8.69 -25.00
CA SER A 474 -0.96 8.09 -23.82
C SER A 474 -1.53 6.71 -24.19
N GLY A 475 -0.98 5.65 -23.62
CA GLY A 475 -1.36 4.27 -23.89
C GLY A 475 -2.47 3.75 -22.96
N GLU A 476 -2.34 3.97 -21.64
CA GLU A 476 -3.29 3.47 -20.63
C GLU A 476 -3.53 4.39 -19.42
N HIS A 477 -2.58 5.29 -19.07
CA HIS A 477 -2.67 6.09 -17.84
C HIS A 477 -3.53 7.35 -17.98
N GLY A 478 -3.97 7.70 -19.20
CA GLY A 478 -4.75 8.89 -19.50
C GLY A 478 -3.91 10.15 -19.65
N ASP A 479 -4.57 11.26 -19.88
CA ASP A 479 -3.91 12.53 -20.18
C ASP A 479 -3.66 13.38 -18.91
N GLY A 480 -4.70 13.63 -18.12
CA GLY A 480 -4.62 14.41 -16.89
C GLY A 480 -4.00 15.79 -17.09
N LEU A 481 -3.15 16.17 -16.12
CA LEU A 481 -2.37 17.41 -16.16
C LEU A 481 -1.02 17.24 -16.86
N CYS A 482 -0.44 16.04 -16.82
CA CYS A 482 0.90 15.83 -17.35
C CYS A 482 0.96 15.60 -18.87
N ARG A 483 -0.15 15.20 -19.50
CA ARG A 483 -0.22 14.95 -20.95
C ARG A 483 -1.29 15.71 -21.68
N GLY A 484 -2.19 16.38 -20.97
CA GLY A 484 -3.33 17.07 -21.57
C GLY A 484 -2.95 18.07 -22.68
N GLU A 485 -1.89 18.86 -22.51
CA GLU A 485 -1.44 19.80 -23.54
C GLU A 485 -0.91 19.12 -24.81
N TRP A 486 -0.56 17.80 -24.75
CA TRP A 486 -0.09 17.05 -25.90
C TRP A 486 -1.22 16.48 -26.76
N ILE A 487 -2.47 16.58 -26.34
CA ILE A 487 -3.66 16.14 -27.11
C ILE A 487 -3.76 16.91 -28.43
N ALA A 488 -3.68 18.25 -28.39
CA ALA A 488 -3.72 19.07 -29.59
C ALA A 488 -2.54 18.79 -30.51
N TRP A 489 -1.39 18.44 -29.96
CA TRP A 489 -0.21 18.02 -30.73
C TRP A 489 -0.43 16.65 -31.37
N GLN A 490 -0.98 15.65 -30.64
CA GLN A 490 -1.23 14.30 -31.15
C GLN A 490 -2.27 14.30 -32.27
N PHE A 491 -3.42 14.92 -32.02
CA PHE A 491 -4.60 14.84 -32.89
C PHE A 491 -4.72 16.00 -33.89
N GLY A 492 -4.03 17.11 -33.66
CA GLY A 492 -4.10 18.32 -34.46
C GLY A 492 -5.28 19.21 -34.15
N PRO A 493 -5.31 20.45 -34.71
CA PRO A 493 -6.29 21.46 -34.29
C PRO A 493 -7.73 21.08 -34.63
N ALA A 494 -8.01 20.43 -35.75
CA ALA A 494 -9.36 20.09 -36.16
C ALA A 494 -10.01 19.04 -35.25
N LEU A 495 -9.29 17.99 -34.85
CA LEU A 495 -9.80 17.01 -33.89
C LEU A 495 -9.84 17.57 -32.47
N ASN A 496 -8.91 18.45 -32.10
CA ASN A 496 -8.98 19.12 -30.79
C ASN A 496 -10.21 20.02 -30.68
N GLU A 497 -10.60 20.70 -31.77
CA GLU A 497 -11.84 21.47 -31.79
C GLU A 497 -13.09 20.57 -31.76
N ALA A 498 -13.03 19.40 -32.38
CA ALA A 498 -14.10 18.40 -32.29
C ALA A 498 -14.24 17.88 -30.85
N PHE A 499 -13.15 17.64 -30.11
CA PHE A 499 -13.20 17.29 -28.69
C PHE A 499 -13.80 18.42 -27.84
N ARG A 500 -13.49 19.68 -28.16
CA ARG A 500 -14.10 20.87 -27.50
C ARG A 500 -15.61 20.91 -27.76
N ALA A 501 -16.04 20.64 -28.99
CA ALA A 501 -17.46 20.57 -29.35
C ALA A 501 -18.21 19.47 -28.59
N ILE A 502 -17.61 18.28 -28.42
CA ILE A 502 -18.17 17.20 -27.59
C ILE A 502 -18.31 17.64 -26.13
N LYS A 503 -17.24 18.22 -25.55
CA LYS A 503 -17.29 18.74 -24.18
C LYS A 503 -18.41 19.76 -23.99
N HIS A 504 -18.50 20.73 -24.90
CA HIS A 504 -19.51 21.78 -24.83
C HIS A 504 -20.93 21.23 -25.00
N HIS A 505 -21.11 20.20 -25.85
CA HIS A 505 -22.43 19.60 -26.07
C HIS A 505 -22.94 18.83 -24.84
N LEU A 506 -22.06 18.10 -24.12
CA LEU A 506 -22.46 17.31 -22.93
C LEU A 506 -22.37 18.13 -21.64
N ASP A 507 -21.49 19.12 -21.59
CA ASP A 507 -21.24 19.95 -20.42
C ASP A 507 -21.06 21.43 -20.78
N PRO A 508 -22.11 22.11 -21.25
CA PRO A 508 -22.06 23.49 -21.73
C PRO A 508 -21.68 24.52 -20.65
N ILE A 509 -21.82 24.17 -19.38
CA ILE A 509 -21.49 25.07 -18.24
C ILE A 509 -20.10 24.78 -17.64
N GLY A 510 -19.37 23.78 -18.15
CA GLY A 510 -18.06 23.42 -17.63
C GLY A 510 -18.07 22.86 -16.21
N LEU A 511 -19.14 22.14 -15.83
CA LEU A 511 -19.32 21.58 -14.49
C LEU A 511 -18.31 20.47 -14.17
N PHE A 512 -18.02 19.59 -15.12
CA PHE A 512 -17.29 18.36 -14.89
C PHE A 512 -15.79 18.51 -15.18
N ASN A 513 -14.98 18.33 -14.16
CA ASN A 513 -13.52 18.21 -14.16
C ASN A 513 -12.78 19.13 -15.16
N PRO A 514 -12.96 20.45 -15.11
CA PRO A 514 -12.37 21.36 -16.07
C PRO A 514 -10.84 21.33 -16.04
N GLY A 515 -10.19 21.66 -17.17
CA GLY A 515 -8.74 21.68 -17.31
C GLY A 515 -8.12 20.28 -17.46
N LYS A 516 -8.93 19.28 -17.87
CA LYS A 516 -8.51 17.95 -18.29
C LYS A 516 -9.01 17.71 -19.70
N ILE A 517 -8.20 17.06 -20.52
CA ILE A 517 -8.46 16.80 -21.96
C ILE A 517 -8.60 18.10 -22.77
N ILE A 518 -9.47 19.00 -22.32
CA ILE A 518 -9.73 20.30 -22.95
C ILE A 518 -9.16 21.42 -22.07
N ASP A 519 -8.44 22.35 -22.69
CA ASP A 519 -7.82 23.53 -22.06
C ASP A 519 -7.00 23.19 -20.81
N PRO A 520 -6.12 22.20 -20.84
CA PRO A 520 -5.29 21.85 -19.71
C PRO A 520 -4.25 22.94 -19.43
N PRO A 521 -3.81 23.08 -18.15
CA PRO A 521 -2.67 23.94 -17.84
C PRO A 521 -1.37 23.32 -18.41
N ARG A 522 -0.30 24.09 -18.40
CA ARG A 522 1.03 23.58 -18.78
C ARG A 522 1.49 22.49 -17.82
N MET A 523 2.08 21.45 -18.35
CA MET A 523 2.57 20.31 -17.57
C MET A 523 3.67 20.68 -16.57
N ASP A 524 4.44 21.75 -16.88
CA ASP A 524 5.57 22.25 -16.09
C ASP A 524 5.21 23.47 -15.22
N ASP A 525 3.93 23.77 -15.00
CA ASP A 525 3.52 24.83 -14.08
C ASP A 525 3.87 24.44 -12.62
N GLY A 526 4.94 25.04 -12.12
CA GLY A 526 5.44 24.79 -10.76
C GLY A 526 4.45 25.14 -9.65
N ASN A 527 3.44 26.00 -9.92
CA ASN A 527 2.40 26.31 -8.93
C ASN A 527 1.45 25.13 -8.66
N LEU A 528 1.44 24.15 -9.58
CA LEU A 528 0.62 22.95 -9.46
C LEU A 528 1.39 21.76 -8.88
N PHE A 529 2.68 21.90 -8.56
CA PHE A 529 3.48 20.78 -8.07
C PHE A 529 3.26 20.53 -6.58
N ARG A 530 3.25 19.25 -6.22
CA ARG A 530 3.22 18.80 -4.82
C ARG A 530 4.51 19.19 -4.07
N PHE A 531 5.62 19.25 -4.79
CA PHE A 531 6.92 19.71 -4.32
C PHE A 531 7.38 20.87 -5.19
N PRO A 532 6.92 22.10 -4.94
CA PRO A 532 7.28 23.25 -5.75
C PRO A 532 8.78 23.53 -5.67
N PRO A 533 9.36 24.10 -6.74
CA PRO A 533 10.75 24.56 -6.72
C PRO A 533 10.99 25.56 -5.58
N PRO A 534 12.24 25.71 -5.08
CA PRO A 534 12.56 26.59 -3.96
C PRO A 534 12.09 28.05 -4.11
N ALA A 535 12.01 28.57 -5.32
CA ALA A 535 11.53 29.94 -5.59
C ALA A 535 10.03 30.14 -5.32
N THR A 536 9.23 29.07 -5.38
CA THR A 536 7.79 29.06 -5.10
C THR A 536 7.48 28.30 -3.81
N ALA A 537 8.48 27.61 -3.25
CA ALA A 537 8.35 26.93 -1.98
C ALA A 537 8.03 27.98 -0.92
N ARG A 538 6.86 27.88 -0.32
CA ARG A 538 6.72 28.37 1.03
C ARG A 538 7.72 27.53 1.84
N PRO A 539 8.76 28.15 2.45
CA PRO A 539 9.66 27.40 3.28
C PRO A 539 8.79 26.62 4.26
N TYR A 540 9.17 25.36 4.53
CA TYR A 540 8.63 24.70 5.72
C TYR A 540 8.82 25.72 6.84
N ASP A 541 7.76 26.46 7.18
CA ASP A 541 7.79 27.46 8.26
C ASP A 541 7.80 26.68 9.58
N THR A 542 8.78 25.84 9.64
CA THR A 542 9.07 24.96 10.75
C THR A 542 10.04 25.63 11.66
N GLY A 543 10.01 27.00 11.75
CA GLY A 543 10.87 27.74 12.65
C GLY A 543 11.63 26.87 13.66
N VAL A 544 12.54 25.99 13.17
CA VAL A 544 13.33 25.06 13.95
C VAL A 544 12.56 23.83 14.47
N LEU A 545 11.91 23.02 13.61
CA LEU A 545 11.52 21.66 14.03
C LEU A 545 12.79 20.83 14.27
N LYS A 546 13.17 20.62 15.53
CA LYS A 546 14.22 19.69 15.91
C LYS A 546 13.60 18.29 16.08
N PRO A 547 13.89 17.32 15.20
CA PRO A 547 13.32 16.00 15.33
C PRO A 547 13.68 15.35 16.66
N ALA A 548 12.73 14.62 17.25
CA ALA A 548 12.93 13.85 18.46
C ALA A 548 13.64 12.51 18.18
N LEU A 549 13.46 11.98 16.98
CA LEU A 549 14.09 10.76 16.48
C LEU A 549 15.13 11.08 15.39
N ASP A 550 16.03 10.13 15.16
CA ASP A 550 17.01 10.26 14.07
C ASP A 550 16.39 9.90 12.70
N TRP A 551 16.33 10.89 11.80
CA TRP A 551 15.87 10.76 10.41
C TRP A 551 16.99 10.98 9.39
N SER A 552 18.25 11.04 9.82
CA SER A 552 19.41 11.34 8.97
C SER A 552 19.52 10.42 7.76
N ALA A 553 19.10 9.14 7.89
CA ALA A 553 19.07 8.16 6.80
C ALA A 553 18.13 8.55 5.63
N TRP A 554 17.22 9.50 5.83
CA TRP A 554 16.35 10.06 4.80
C TRP A 554 16.84 11.43 4.31
N ASN A 555 17.67 12.11 5.09
CA ASN A 555 18.29 13.40 4.74
C ASN A 555 19.52 13.19 3.86
N VAL A 556 19.29 12.74 2.65
CA VAL A 556 20.29 12.44 1.63
C VAL A 556 19.93 13.07 0.29
N GLN A 557 20.92 13.23 -0.59
CA GLN A 557 20.75 13.54 -2.00
C GLN A 557 21.16 12.31 -2.83
N ASN A 558 20.51 12.15 -3.98
CA ASN A 558 20.91 11.13 -4.94
C ASN A 558 21.35 11.77 -6.27
N ASN A 559 22.24 11.07 -6.96
CA ASN A 559 22.64 11.43 -8.32
C ASN A 559 21.63 10.84 -9.30
N PRO A 560 20.96 11.64 -10.16
CA PRO A 560 19.96 11.13 -11.10
C PRO A 560 20.48 10.11 -12.10
N VAL A 561 21.80 10.10 -12.40
CA VAL A 561 22.40 9.19 -13.38
C VAL A 561 22.86 7.90 -12.71
N THR A 562 23.60 8.01 -11.59
CA THR A 562 24.24 6.86 -10.92
C THR A 562 23.46 6.29 -9.76
N GLU A 563 22.42 7.03 -9.28
CA GLU A 563 21.66 6.76 -8.06
C GLU A 563 22.49 6.73 -6.77
N ALA A 564 23.77 7.09 -6.84
CA ALA A 564 24.63 7.17 -5.66
C ALA A 564 24.05 8.16 -4.65
N LEU A 565 24.04 7.74 -3.37
CA LEU A 565 23.51 8.55 -2.27
C LEU A 565 24.64 9.31 -1.58
N SER A 566 24.37 10.55 -1.19
CA SER A 566 25.22 11.28 -0.26
C SER A 566 25.17 10.69 1.15
N GLY A 567 26.09 11.07 2.00
CA GLY A 567 26.11 10.61 3.40
C GLY A 567 24.82 10.97 4.16
N PRO A 568 24.44 10.17 5.16
CA PRO A 568 23.29 10.49 6.01
C PRO A 568 23.42 11.87 6.64
N GLY A 569 22.31 12.62 6.68
CA GLY A 569 22.27 13.99 7.23
C GLY A 569 22.67 15.09 6.26
N SER A 570 23.22 14.78 5.07
CA SER A 570 23.78 15.78 4.11
C SER A 570 22.78 16.26 3.05
N GLY A 571 21.51 15.87 3.15
CA GLY A 571 20.48 16.13 2.12
C GLY A 571 19.85 17.53 2.16
N GLY A 572 20.19 18.38 3.13
CA GLY A 572 19.70 19.77 3.22
C GLY A 572 18.22 19.91 3.65
N ASP A 573 17.62 18.88 4.22
CA ASP A 573 16.27 18.95 4.80
C ASP A 573 16.32 19.69 6.15
N PRO A 574 15.63 20.85 6.31
CA PRO A 574 15.63 21.59 7.57
C PRO A 574 14.99 20.84 8.73
N THR A 575 14.19 19.80 8.46
CA THR A 575 13.60 18.91 9.47
C THR A 575 14.49 17.69 9.77
N GLY A 576 15.77 17.70 9.43
CA GLY A 576 16.72 16.63 9.68
C GLY A 576 16.44 15.32 8.92
N GLY A 577 15.55 15.33 7.95
CA GLY A 577 15.12 14.17 7.15
C GLY A 577 13.67 13.73 7.40
N PHE A 578 12.99 14.28 8.39
CA PHE A 578 11.62 13.90 8.72
C PHE A 578 10.65 14.24 7.56
N ALA A 579 10.74 15.44 6.99
CA ALA A 579 9.90 15.81 5.85
C ALA A 579 10.15 14.91 4.64
N LYS A 580 11.41 14.61 4.31
CA LYS A 580 11.75 13.66 3.22
C LYS A 580 11.21 12.26 3.46
N ALA A 581 11.22 11.79 4.72
CA ALA A 581 10.61 10.51 5.08
C ALA A 581 9.09 10.51 4.86
N VAL A 582 8.39 11.58 5.23
CA VAL A 582 6.94 11.76 4.99
C VAL A 582 6.63 11.79 3.49
N GLU A 583 7.45 12.46 2.70
CA GLU A 583 7.33 12.61 1.24
C GLU A 583 7.60 11.33 0.45
N MET A 584 8.12 10.28 1.08
CA MET A 584 8.19 8.95 0.45
C MET A 584 6.82 8.41 0.06
N CYS A 585 5.74 8.92 0.61
CA CYS A 585 4.40 8.58 0.15
C CYS A 585 4.14 9.17 -1.25
N ASN A 586 4.14 8.33 -2.27
CA ASN A 586 3.84 8.69 -3.65
C ASN A 586 2.33 8.58 -4.01
N ASN A 587 1.46 8.39 -3.03
CA ASN A 587 -0.01 8.29 -3.19
C ASN A 587 -0.52 7.10 -4.04
N ASN A 588 0.26 6.07 -4.28
CA ASN A 588 -0.15 4.89 -5.07
C ASN A 588 -1.37 4.13 -4.52
N GLY A 589 -1.81 4.46 -3.32
CA GLY A 589 -3.01 3.87 -2.71
C GLY A 589 -2.86 2.43 -2.24
N HIS A 590 -1.68 1.83 -2.23
CA HIS A 590 -1.45 0.45 -1.77
C HIS A 590 -2.01 0.20 -0.36
N CYS A 591 -2.02 1.21 0.50
CA CYS A 591 -2.62 1.15 1.84
C CYS A 591 -4.15 1.00 1.87
N ARG A 592 -4.85 1.05 0.72
CA ARG A 592 -6.29 0.80 0.60
C ARG A 592 -6.66 -0.67 0.43
N LYS A 593 -5.69 -1.56 0.31
CA LYS A 593 -5.91 -3.01 0.13
C LYS A 593 -6.68 -3.64 1.29
N PHE A 594 -7.47 -4.66 0.94
CA PHE A 594 -8.22 -5.50 1.88
C PHE A 594 -7.74 -6.96 1.90
N ASP A 595 -6.56 -7.22 1.35
CA ASP A 595 -5.92 -8.53 1.40
C ASP A 595 -5.46 -8.91 2.83
N ALA A 596 -4.85 -10.10 2.96
CA ALA A 596 -4.35 -10.62 4.23
C ALA A 596 -3.16 -9.82 4.83
N GLY A 597 -2.68 -8.78 4.15
CA GLY A 597 -1.59 -7.91 4.62
C GLY A 597 -1.92 -7.18 5.93
N THR A 598 -0.90 -6.64 6.57
CA THR A 598 -1.02 -6.03 7.89
C THR A 598 -1.44 -4.55 7.83
N MET A 599 -1.21 -3.90 6.71
CA MET A 599 -1.27 -2.44 6.55
C MET A 599 -2.67 -1.86 6.78
N CYS A 600 -2.72 -0.76 7.53
CA CYS A 600 -3.88 0.11 7.81
C CYS A 600 -5.15 -0.61 8.30
N PRO A 601 -5.11 -1.33 9.43
CA PRO A 601 -6.31 -1.98 9.98
C PRO A 601 -7.44 -1.00 10.29
N SER A 602 -7.13 0.25 10.69
CA SER A 602 -8.12 1.32 10.90
C SER A 602 -8.92 1.65 9.64
N TYR A 603 -8.26 1.74 8.48
CA TYR A 603 -8.95 1.96 7.21
C TYR A 603 -9.87 0.79 6.83
N ARG A 604 -9.45 -0.43 7.09
CA ARG A 604 -10.28 -1.62 6.79
C ARG A 604 -11.62 -1.60 7.50
N VAL A 605 -11.67 -0.94 8.66
CA VAL A 605 -12.90 -0.73 9.44
C VAL A 605 -13.64 0.51 8.94
N THR A 606 -12.98 1.67 8.90
CA THR A 606 -13.64 2.96 8.70
C THR A 606 -13.85 3.31 7.23
N ARG A 607 -13.02 2.78 6.34
CA ARG A 607 -12.94 3.15 4.91
C ARG A 607 -12.73 4.64 4.66
N ASP A 608 -12.24 5.35 5.67
CA ASP A 608 -11.97 6.77 5.61
C ASP A 608 -10.53 7.05 5.16
N GLU A 609 -10.36 7.92 4.16
CA GLU A 609 -9.06 8.34 3.64
C GLU A 609 -8.15 8.90 4.76
N GLN A 610 -8.71 9.48 5.80
CA GLN A 610 -8.01 9.96 6.97
C GLN A 610 -7.21 8.86 7.69
N HIS A 611 -7.71 7.64 7.70
CA HIS A 611 -7.16 6.53 8.47
C HIS A 611 -6.21 5.63 7.68
N LEU A 612 -5.76 6.08 6.52
CA LEU A 612 -4.74 5.45 5.69
C LEU A 612 -3.34 5.96 5.99
N THR A 613 -2.31 5.19 5.66
CA THR A 613 -0.92 5.68 5.59
C THR A 613 -0.82 6.88 4.65
N ARG A 614 -1.46 6.84 3.47
CA ARG A 614 -1.49 7.93 2.49
C ARG A 614 -2.13 9.20 3.06
N GLY A 615 -3.32 9.10 3.65
CA GLY A 615 -4.01 10.24 4.25
C GLY A 615 -3.21 10.88 5.38
N ARG A 616 -2.61 10.05 6.25
CA ARG A 616 -1.72 10.49 7.34
C ARG A 616 -0.47 11.18 6.83
N ALA A 617 0.20 10.61 5.81
CA ALA A 617 1.38 11.20 5.21
C ALA A 617 1.07 12.54 4.54
N ASN A 618 -0.05 12.66 3.81
CA ASN A 618 -0.48 13.93 3.23
C ASN A 618 -0.80 14.97 4.30
N THR A 619 -1.48 14.60 5.38
CA THR A 619 -1.76 15.53 6.49
C THR A 619 -0.46 16.01 7.16
N LEU A 620 0.50 15.09 7.43
CA LEU A 620 1.81 15.46 7.96
C LEU A 620 2.58 16.39 6.99
N ARG A 621 2.59 16.08 5.69
CA ARG A 621 3.23 16.91 4.66
C ARG A 621 2.65 18.32 4.62
N LEU A 622 1.33 18.44 4.68
CA LEU A 622 0.65 19.74 4.69
C LEU A 622 0.95 20.52 5.98
N ALA A 623 1.03 19.84 7.13
CA ALA A 623 1.43 20.46 8.39
C ALA A 623 2.87 20.98 8.34
N LEU A 624 3.81 20.14 7.85
CA LEU A 624 5.23 20.48 7.72
C LEU A 624 5.47 21.60 6.69
N SER A 625 4.63 21.72 5.67
CA SER A 625 4.72 22.79 4.65
C SER A 625 3.90 24.05 5.00
N GLY A 626 3.39 24.17 6.22
CA GLY A 626 2.63 25.34 6.68
C GLY A 626 1.22 25.48 6.08
N GLN A 627 0.76 24.51 5.27
CA GLN A 627 -0.54 24.58 4.57
C GLN A 627 -1.74 24.32 5.51
N LEU A 628 -1.51 23.81 6.71
CA LEU A 628 -2.53 23.64 7.76
C LEU A 628 -2.55 24.79 8.78
N GLY A 629 -1.86 25.89 8.49
CA GLY A 629 -1.84 27.07 9.35
C GLY A 629 -0.77 27.04 10.45
N LYS A 630 -0.88 27.97 11.42
CA LYS A 630 0.19 28.22 12.42
C LYS A 630 0.40 27.07 13.41
N GLU A 631 -0.63 26.29 13.71
CA GLU A 631 -0.51 25.13 14.60
C GLU A 631 0.36 24.03 13.98
N GLY A 632 0.40 23.95 12.64
CA GLY A 632 1.26 23.03 11.91
C GLY A 632 1.19 21.61 12.45
N LEU A 633 2.34 21.08 12.88
CA LEU A 633 2.45 19.71 13.40
C LEU A 633 1.75 19.52 14.76
N THR A 634 1.50 20.56 15.54
CA THR A 634 0.84 20.48 16.85
C THR A 634 -0.68 20.67 16.78
N GLY A 635 -1.24 20.81 15.57
CA GLY A 635 -2.66 21.05 15.36
C GLY A 635 -3.55 19.83 15.62
N GLN A 636 -4.78 20.09 16.07
CA GLN A 636 -5.79 19.08 16.39
C GLN A 636 -6.12 18.19 15.18
N ALA A 637 -6.18 18.72 13.96
CA ALA A 637 -6.47 17.97 12.74
C ALA A 637 -5.42 16.88 12.45
N VAL A 638 -4.14 17.13 12.80
CA VAL A 638 -3.07 16.14 12.69
C VAL A 638 -3.23 15.05 13.75
N TYR A 639 -3.58 15.46 14.99
CA TYR A 639 -3.86 14.52 16.07
C TYR A 639 -4.98 13.54 15.69
N GLU A 640 -6.14 14.05 15.27
CA GLU A 640 -7.29 13.22 14.84
C GLU A 640 -6.94 12.28 13.68
N THR A 641 -6.13 12.74 12.73
CA THR A 641 -5.68 11.92 11.61
C THR A 641 -4.78 10.75 12.05
N LEU A 642 -3.95 10.96 13.08
CA LEU A 642 -3.04 9.95 13.60
C LEU A 642 -3.62 9.12 14.76
N ASP A 643 -4.72 9.56 15.35
CA ASP A 643 -5.31 8.94 16.56
C ASP A 643 -5.59 7.46 16.35
N LEU A 644 -6.29 7.07 15.28
CA LEU A 644 -6.57 5.67 14.96
C LEU A 644 -5.39 4.90 14.33
N CYS A 645 -4.17 5.46 14.31
CA CYS A 645 -2.99 4.68 13.94
C CYS A 645 -2.56 3.80 15.12
N VAL A 646 -2.75 2.51 15.00
CA VAL A 646 -2.41 1.52 16.03
C VAL A 646 -0.92 1.16 16.12
N GLY A 647 -0.05 1.80 15.35
CA GLY A 647 1.39 1.55 15.38
C GLY A 647 1.80 0.11 15.04
N CYS A 648 1.01 -0.61 14.22
CA CYS A 648 1.23 -2.01 13.86
C CYS A 648 2.47 -2.25 12.99
N LYS A 649 3.14 -1.20 12.51
CA LYS A 649 4.31 -1.25 11.61
C LYS A 649 4.05 -1.94 10.26
N GLY A 650 2.82 -2.33 9.95
CA GLY A 650 2.48 -2.96 8.68
C GLY A 650 2.90 -2.12 7.47
N CYS A 651 2.80 -0.80 7.55
CA CYS A 651 3.27 0.09 6.48
C CYS A 651 4.79 0.02 6.25
N LYS A 652 5.60 -0.20 7.28
CA LYS A 652 7.07 -0.34 7.12
C LYS A 652 7.45 -1.50 6.20
N ARG A 653 6.66 -2.60 6.23
CA ARG A 653 6.86 -3.79 5.40
C ARG A 653 6.09 -3.72 4.08
N ASP A 654 4.80 -3.44 4.18
CA ASP A 654 3.86 -3.61 3.07
C ASP A 654 3.79 -2.36 2.17
N CYS A 655 4.23 -1.18 2.65
CA CYS A 655 4.28 0.02 1.82
C CYS A 655 5.42 -0.06 0.83
N PRO A 656 5.13 -0.04 -0.47
CA PRO A 656 6.15 -0.22 -1.50
C PRO A 656 7.19 0.91 -1.54
N THR A 657 6.86 2.08 -1.00
CA THR A 657 7.78 3.23 -0.90
C THR A 657 8.40 3.38 0.49
N GLY A 658 8.19 2.42 1.38
CA GLY A 658 8.87 2.36 2.68
C GLY A 658 8.43 3.40 3.72
N VAL A 659 7.18 3.87 3.66
CA VAL A 659 6.65 4.81 4.66
C VAL A 659 6.47 4.12 6.01
N ASP A 660 7.16 4.58 7.05
CA ASP A 660 7.02 4.09 8.42
C ASP A 660 6.14 5.04 9.25
N MET A 661 4.82 4.90 9.11
CA MET A 661 3.86 5.74 9.82
C MET A 661 3.87 5.51 11.34
N ALA A 662 4.28 4.34 11.81
CA ALA A 662 4.39 4.08 13.24
C ALA A 662 5.48 4.94 13.89
N ARG A 663 6.65 5.07 13.24
CA ARG A 663 7.74 5.97 13.66
C ARG A 663 7.32 7.44 13.54
N MET A 664 6.63 7.82 12.45
CA MET A 664 6.12 9.18 12.24
C MET A 664 5.10 9.57 13.31
N LYS A 665 4.26 8.64 13.78
CA LYS A 665 3.34 8.88 14.91
C LYS A 665 4.09 9.15 16.20
N VAL A 666 5.18 8.44 16.51
CA VAL A 666 6.02 8.70 17.69
C VAL A 666 6.63 10.09 17.61
N GLU A 667 7.21 10.46 16.45
CA GLU A 667 7.74 11.81 16.20
C GLU A 667 6.67 12.88 16.43
N PHE A 668 5.52 12.72 15.79
CA PHE A 668 4.38 13.64 15.94
C PHE A 668 3.95 13.78 17.42
N LEU A 669 3.72 12.66 18.10
CA LEU A 669 3.26 12.68 19.49
C LEU A 669 4.25 13.37 20.43
N SER A 670 5.58 13.27 20.18
CA SER A 670 6.59 13.96 20.95
C SER A 670 6.38 15.49 20.89
N HIS A 671 6.15 16.04 19.69
CA HIS A 671 5.90 17.46 19.51
C HIS A 671 4.53 17.89 20.03
N TYR A 672 3.48 17.11 19.73
CA TYR A 672 2.13 17.41 20.15
C TYR A 672 2.02 17.44 21.69
N LYS A 673 2.57 16.43 22.35
CA LYS A 673 2.53 16.33 23.84
C LYS A 673 3.47 17.32 24.53
N ALA A 674 4.58 17.72 23.90
CA ALA A 674 5.41 18.80 24.40
C ALA A 674 4.65 20.14 24.42
N HIS A 675 3.75 20.35 23.46
CA HIS A 675 2.94 21.57 23.38
C HIS A 675 1.68 21.53 24.26
N HIS A 676 0.93 20.42 24.23
CA HIS A 676 -0.37 20.28 24.91
C HIS A 676 -0.29 19.60 26.30
N GLY A 677 0.87 19.03 26.66
CA GLY A 677 1.04 18.26 27.88
C GLY A 677 0.54 16.80 27.78
N HIS A 678 0.91 16.02 28.78
CA HIS A 678 0.46 14.63 28.93
C HIS A 678 -0.76 14.55 29.84
N THR A 679 -1.79 13.82 29.43
CA THR A 679 -2.96 13.53 30.27
C THR A 679 -2.57 12.58 31.42
N VAL A 680 -3.45 12.46 32.46
CA VAL A 680 -3.28 11.46 33.50
C VAL A 680 -3.22 10.05 32.91
N ARG A 681 -4.07 9.75 31.94
CA ARG A 681 -4.04 8.47 31.20
C ARG A 681 -2.71 8.21 30.52
N ASP A 682 -2.16 9.20 29.81
CA ASP A 682 -0.84 9.08 29.17
C ASP A 682 0.25 8.71 30.16
N ARG A 683 0.23 9.32 31.36
CA ARG A 683 1.19 9.02 32.42
C ARG A 683 0.99 7.62 33.00
N LEU A 684 -0.25 7.21 33.27
CA LEU A 684 -0.55 5.87 33.76
C LEU A 684 -0.06 4.79 32.77
N ILE A 685 -0.23 5.01 31.46
CA ILE A 685 0.21 4.06 30.42
C ILE A 685 1.72 4.13 30.22
N GLY A 686 2.26 5.33 30.00
CA GLY A 686 3.66 5.55 29.69
C GLY A 686 4.58 5.12 30.83
N GLU A 687 4.24 5.48 32.03
CA GLU A 687 5.04 5.26 33.26
C GLU A 687 4.75 3.92 33.94
N LEU A 688 3.95 3.04 33.34
CA LEU A 688 3.66 1.70 33.90
C LEU A 688 4.93 0.99 34.43
N PRO A 689 6.08 0.98 33.70
CA PRO A 689 7.29 0.34 34.20
C PRO A 689 7.83 0.90 35.51
N GLU A 690 7.50 2.14 35.89
CA GLU A 690 7.98 2.78 37.10
C GLU A 690 7.24 2.31 38.36
N TYR A 691 5.95 2.04 38.25
CA TYR A 691 5.11 1.72 39.40
C TYR A 691 4.66 0.25 39.44
N VAL A 692 4.91 -0.54 38.37
CA VAL A 692 4.44 -1.91 38.26
C VAL A 692 4.93 -2.79 39.43
N ALA A 693 6.18 -2.63 39.87
CA ALA A 693 6.73 -3.39 40.99
C ALA A 693 6.06 -3.05 42.35
N ARG A 694 5.61 -1.78 42.50
CA ARG A 694 4.86 -1.36 43.71
C ARG A 694 3.42 -1.86 43.67
N GLY A 695 2.76 -1.73 42.48
CA GLY A 695 1.40 -2.21 42.29
C GLY A 695 1.26 -3.72 42.50
N SER A 696 2.27 -4.52 42.13
CA SER A 696 2.29 -5.96 42.35
C SER A 696 2.36 -6.38 43.83
N ARG A 697 2.78 -5.48 44.72
CA ARG A 697 2.73 -5.73 46.18
C ARG A 697 1.32 -5.58 46.77
N MET A 698 0.42 -4.89 46.05
CA MET A 698 -0.98 -4.66 46.50
C MET A 698 -1.95 -5.02 45.32
N PRO A 699 -1.92 -6.26 44.81
CA PRO A 699 -2.70 -6.64 43.64
C PRO A 699 -4.22 -6.52 43.89
N TRP A 700 -4.66 -6.73 45.14
CA TRP A 700 -6.08 -6.57 45.51
C TRP A 700 -6.57 -5.14 45.26
N LEU A 701 -5.78 -4.13 45.56
CA LEU A 701 -6.13 -2.73 45.35
C LEU A 701 -6.13 -2.39 43.87
N MET A 702 -5.11 -2.86 43.14
CA MET A 702 -4.95 -2.58 41.69
C MET A 702 -6.04 -3.25 40.84
N ASN A 703 -6.58 -4.39 41.27
CA ASN A 703 -7.66 -5.11 40.61
C ASN A 703 -9.08 -4.61 40.99
N LEU A 704 -9.24 -3.66 41.96
CA LEU A 704 -10.55 -3.17 42.39
C LEU A 704 -11.42 -2.67 41.25
N ARG A 705 -10.79 -2.08 40.22
CA ARG A 705 -11.53 -1.60 39.05
C ARG A 705 -12.39 -2.71 38.40
N ASP A 706 -11.84 -3.90 38.27
CA ASP A 706 -12.52 -5.00 37.56
C ASP A 706 -13.29 -5.94 38.51
N THR A 707 -13.18 -5.75 39.84
CA THR A 707 -13.84 -6.58 40.85
C THR A 707 -14.96 -5.84 41.59
N LEU A 708 -14.88 -4.51 41.70
CA LEU A 708 -15.87 -3.71 42.43
C LEU A 708 -16.96 -3.21 41.46
N PRO A 709 -18.25 -3.50 41.66
CA PRO A 709 -19.32 -3.00 40.82
C PRO A 709 -19.30 -1.48 40.70
N GLY A 710 -19.40 -0.98 39.47
CA GLY A 710 -19.38 0.46 39.16
C GLY A 710 -17.99 1.09 39.05
N ALA A 711 -16.91 0.46 39.53
CA ALA A 711 -15.57 1.03 39.48
C ALA A 711 -15.03 1.11 38.01
N ALA A 712 -15.36 0.15 37.18
CA ALA A 712 -15.02 0.20 35.75
C ALA A 712 -15.67 1.39 35.05
N TRP A 713 -16.96 1.66 35.31
CA TRP A 713 -17.68 2.82 34.78
C TRP A 713 -17.05 4.13 35.27
N LEU A 714 -16.70 4.22 36.55
CA LEU A 714 -16.05 5.40 37.13
C LEU A 714 -14.67 5.62 36.49
N SER A 715 -13.88 4.55 36.28
CA SER A 715 -12.60 4.59 35.56
C SER A 715 -12.74 5.08 34.11
N GLU A 716 -13.82 4.70 33.44
CA GLU A 716 -14.12 5.22 32.10
C GLU A 716 -14.37 6.72 32.12
N LYS A 717 -15.18 7.21 33.05
CA LYS A 717 -15.52 8.64 33.13
C LYS A 717 -14.34 9.52 33.55
N LEU A 718 -13.49 9.06 34.48
CA LEU A 718 -12.39 9.85 35.03
C LEU A 718 -11.08 9.69 34.27
N LEU A 719 -10.78 8.49 33.74
CA LEU A 719 -9.50 8.13 33.16
C LEU A 719 -9.60 7.75 31.68
N GLY A 720 -10.83 7.53 31.17
CA GLY A 720 -11.07 7.16 29.77
C GLY A 720 -10.71 5.71 29.43
N PHE A 721 -10.63 4.80 30.41
CA PHE A 721 -10.48 3.37 30.17
C PHE A 721 -11.83 2.69 29.99
N ALA A 722 -12.07 2.04 28.88
CA ALA A 722 -13.34 1.40 28.52
C ALA A 722 -13.85 0.46 29.61
N ALA A 723 -15.07 0.71 30.11
CA ALA A 723 -15.68 -0.09 31.15
C ALA A 723 -15.94 -1.55 30.74
N ARG A 724 -16.17 -1.76 29.43
CA ARG A 724 -16.41 -3.08 28.81
C ARG A 724 -15.14 -3.91 28.62
N ARG A 725 -13.97 -3.41 29.02
CA ARG A 725 -12.68 -4.04 28.82
C ARG A 725 -12.02 -4.32 30.18
N SER A 726 -11.59 -5.57 30.43
CA SER A 726 -10.77 -5.89 31.58
C SER A 726 -9.35 -5.33 31.40
N LEU A 727 -8.72 -4.87 32.47
CA LEU A 727 -7.30 -4.50 32.48
C LEU A 727 -6.43 -5.73 32.78
N PRO A 728 -5.11 -5.68 32.45
CA PRO A 728 -4.19 -6.74 32.81
C PRO A 728 -4.25 -7.03 34.32
N LYS A 729 -4.45 -8.31 34.70
CA LYS A 729 -4.65 -8.72 36.08
C LYS A 729 -3.34 -8.59 36.88
N TRP A 730 -3.35 -7.74 37.90
CA TRP A 730 -2.23 -7.61 38.81
C TRP A 730 -2.10 -8.84 39.72
N ARG A 731 -0.85 -9.23 39.98
CA ARG A 731 -0.52 -10.41 40.76
C ARG A 731 0.72 -10.16 41.65
N ALA A 732 0.83 -10.86 42.78
CA ALA A 732 1.97 -10.80 43.69
C ALA A 732 3.11 -11.76 43.25
N ASP A 733 2.74 -12.89 42.66
CA ASP A 733 3.67 -13.92 42.14
C ASP A 733 4.22 -13.53 40.78
N THR A 734 5.10 -12.56 40.73
CA THR A 734 5.77 -12.08 39.54
C THR A 734 6.93 -13.01 39.14
N PHE A 735 7.40 -12.93 37.91
CA PHE A 735 8.61 -13.63 37.46
C PHE A 735 9.79 -13.44 38.45
N TRP A 736 9.96 -12.24 38.96
CA TRP A 736 11.07 -11.87 39.82
C TRP A 736 11.06 -12.58 41.19
N SER A 737 9.95 -13.10 41.61
CA SER A 737 9.84 -13.93 42.83
C SER A 737 10.28 -15.38 42.60
N HIS A 738 10.37 -15.83 41.33
CA HIS A 738 10.76 -17.18 40.95
C HIS A 738 12.13 -17.25 40.26
N ALA A 739 12.65 -16.12 39.80
CA ALA A 739 13.92 -16.05 39.09
C ALA A 739 15.09 -16.08 40.09
N ASP A 740 15.50 -17.23 40.51
CA ASP A 740 16.64 -17.46 41.43
C ASP A 740 17.88 -18.03 40.70
N GLY A 741 18.94 -18.35 41.46
CA GLY A 741 20.19 -18.93 40.96
C GLY A 741 20.05 -20.36 40.42
N THR A 742 18.91 -21.02 40.63
CA THR A 742 18.65 -22.35 40.09
C THR A 742 18.19 -22.28 38.63
N LEU A 743 17.53 -21.18 38.26
CA LEU A 743 17.02 -20.95 36.90
C LEU A 743 17.99 -20.14 36.00
N PHE A 744 18.80 -19.26 36.60
CA PHE A 744 19.64 -18.34 35.82
C PHE A 744 21.06 -18.31 36.33
N SER A 745 22.02 -18.30 35.44
CA SER A 745 23.44 -18.22 35.68
C SER A 745 23.91 -16.76 35.80
N ASP A 746 25.06 -16.56 36.43
CA ASP A 746 25.71 -15.25 36.46
C ASP A 746 26.30 -14.86 35.07
N VAL A 747 26.82 -13.65 34.95
CA VAL A 747 27.36 -13.11 33.70
C VAL A 747 28.55 -13.95 33.20
N GLN A 748 29.46 -14.29 34.10
CA GLN A 748 30.72 -15.01 33.75
C GLN A 748 30.40 -16.44 33.30
N ALA A 749 29.54 -17.15 34.00
CA ALA A 749 29.11 -18.49 33.61
C ALA A 749 28.44 -18.51 32.22
N THR A 750 27.61 -17.48 31.93
CA THR A 750 26.91 -17.35 30.65
C THR A 750 27.88 -17.07 29.49
N LEU A 751 28.86 -16.17 29.71
CA LEU A 751 29.90 -15.87 28.72
C LEU A 751 30.85 -17.08 28.48
N SER A 752 31.15 -17.82 29.55
CA SER A 752 31.96 -19.05 29.44
C SER A 752 31.25 -20.14 28.66
N ALA A 753 29.96 -20.38 28.91
CA ALA A 753 29.16 -21.34 28.14
C ALA A 753 29.02 -20.94 26.66
N ALA A 754 28.85 -19.64 26.40
CA ALA A 754 28.82 -19.14 25.02
C ALA A 754 30.10 -19.41 24.25
N ALA A 755 31.27 -19.28 24.93
CA ALA A 755 32.57 -19.56 24.36
C ALA A 755 32.87 -21.07 24.20
N ALA A 756 32.31 -21.91 25.07
CA ALA A 756 32.56 -23.36 25.09
C ALA A 756 31.77 -24.12 24.01
N ASP A 757 30.46 -23.96 23.97
CA ASP A 757 29.57 -24.74 23.13
C ASP A 757 28.48 -23.91 22.38
N GLY A 758 28.46 -22.62 22.62
CA GLY A 758 27.47 -21.71 22.06
C GLY A 758 26.06 -21.87 22.65
N LYS A 759 25.86 -22.70 23.67
CA LYS A 759 24.56 -22.92 24.35
C LYS A 759 24.30 -21.93 25.47
N ALA A 760 24.31 -20.64 25.15
CA ALA A 760 24.01 -19.57 26.09
C ALA A 760 23.09 -18.51 25.50
N ALA A 761 22.23 -17.94 26.33
CA ALA A 761 21.36 -16.83 25.94
C ALA A 761 21.04 -15.92 27.12
N VAL A 762 20.73 -14.66 26.84
CA VAL A 762 20.18 -13.71 27.82
C VAL A 762 18.68 -13.59 27.59
N LEU A 763 17.87 -13.98 28.58
CA LEU A 763 16.44 -13.79 28.54
C LEU A 763 16.09 -12.38 29.04
N PHE A 764 15.73 -11.50 28.10
CA PHE A 764 15.15 -10.20 28.42
C PHE A 764 13.66 -10.36 28.77
N VAL A 765 13.36 -10.23 30.04
CA VAL A 765 11.99 -10.32 30.57
C VAL A 765 11.40 -8.91 30.63
N ASP A 766 10.46 -8.65 29.75
CA ASP A 766 9.75 -7.37 29.63
C ASP A 766 8.74 -7.16 30.76
N THR A 767 8.18 -5.96 30.87
CA THR A 767 7.24 -5.56 31.91
C THR A 767 6.01 -6.48 32.01
N PHE A 768 5.47 -6.94 30.89
CA PHE A 768 4.26 -7.74 30.83
C PHE A 768 4.52 -9.19 31.26
N ASN A 769 5.52 -9.84 30.67
CA ASN A 769 5.93 -11.19 31.04
C ASN A 769 6.63 -11.24 32.40
N GLY A 770 7.16 -10.14 32.87
CA GLY A 770 7.74 -10.03 34.22
C GLY A 770 6.70 -9.90 35.34
N THR A 771 5.53 -9.33 35.03
CA THR A 771 4.56 -8.93 36.07
C THR A 771 3.20 -9.58 35.93
N PHE A 772 2.61 -9.56 34.74
CA PHE A 772 1.22 -9.97 34.52
C PHE A 772 1.09 -11.41 34.04
N GLU A 773 2.06 -11.91 33.28
CA GLU A 773 2.05 -13.24 32.63
C GLU A 773 3.39 -13.95 32.84
N SER A 774 3.84 -14.03 34.12
CA SER A 774 5.17 -14.58 34.49
C SER A 774 5.40 -16.02 34.00
N GLU A 775 4.34 -16.80 33.87
CA GLU A 775 4.38 -18.17 33.38
C GLU A 775 4.94 -18.31 31.96
N ASN A 776 4.87 -17.27 31.11
CA ASN A 776 5.45 -17.33 29.79
C ASN A 776 6.99 -17.33 29.84
N ALA A 777 7.55 -16.47 30.70
CA ALA A 777 9.00 -16.36 30.88
C ALA A 777 9.59 -17.59 31.58
N LEU A 778 8.88 -18.13 32.59
CA LEU A 778 9.27 -19.37 33.24
C LEU A 778 9.25 -20.56 32.29
N ALA A 779 8.21 -20.70 31.48
CA ALA A 779 8.09 -21.73 30.46
C ALA A 779 9.22 -21.64 29.41
N ALA A 780 9.52 -20.43 28.94
CA ALA A 780 10.61 -20.20 27.99
C ALA A 780 11.98 -20.60 28.56
N ALA A 781 12.22 -20.27 29.82
CA ALA A 781 13.46 -20.68 30.49
C ALA A 781 13.50 -22.20 30.71
N GLY A 782 12.39 -22.82 31.12
CA GLY A 782 12.26 -24.27 31.33
C GLY A 782 12.59 -25.08 30.07
N VAL A 783 11.99 -24.71 28.92
CA VAL A 783 12.23 -25.41 27.64
C VAL A 783 13.70 -25.30 27.21
N LEU A 784 14.32 -24.14 27.32
CA LEU A 784 15.72 -23.97 26.92
C LEU A 784 16.70 -24.69 27.85
N ARG A 785 16.42 -24.70 29.15
CA ARG A 785 17.23 -25.46 30.14
C ARG A 785 17.13 -26.96 29.91
N ALA A 786 15.94 -27.48 29.63
CA ALA A 786 15.77 -28.88 29.27
C ALA A 786 16.60 -29.29 28.03
N ALA A 787 16.88 -28.32 27.13
CA ALA A 787 17.77 -28.52 25.97
C ALA A 787 19.26 -28.23 26.29
N GLY A 788 19.61 -27.97 27.54
CA GLY A 788 21.00 -27.76 27.99
C GLY A 788 21.54 -26.35 27.83
N TYR A 789 20.68 -25.31 27.68
CA TYR A 789 21.14 -23.93 27.55
C TYR A 789 21.42 -23.28 28.93
N THR A 790 22.53 -22.56 29.00
CA THR A 790 22.86 -21.66 30.12
C THR A 790 22.17 -20.32 29.90
N LEU A 791 21.31 -19.92 30.82
CA LEU A 791 20.51 -18.72 30.73
C LEU A 791 20.92 -17.66 31.73
N HIS A 792 20.98 -16.41 31.27
CA HIS A 792 21.10 -15.23 32.14
C HIS A 792 19.83 -14.38 32.03
N THR A 793 19.44 -13.67 33.12
CA THR A 793 18.42 -12.64 33.07
C THR A 793 18.90 -11.36 33.74
N LEU A 794 18.50 -10.22 33.17
CA LEU A 794 18.92 -8.92 33.68
C LEU A 794 18.09 -8.54 34.91
N ARG A 795 18.77 -8.25 36.01
CA ARG A 795 18.18 -7.74 37.26
C ARG A 795 18.70 -6.34 37.59
N LYS A 796 17.82 -5.49 38.07
CA LYS A 796 18.18 -4.22 38.70
C LYS A 796 18.06 -4.34 40.23
N PRO A 797 18.87 -3.57 40.97
CA PRO A 797 18.70 -3.47 42.44
C PRO A 797 17.30 -2.95 42.81
N THR A 798 16.78 -2.01 42.03
CA THR A 798 15.43 -1.48 42.18
C THR A 798 14.74 -1.41 40.83
N GLY A 799 13.52 -1.96 40.70
CA GLY A 799 12.76 -2.01 39.47
C GLY A 799 13.25 -3.07 38.48
N HIS A 800 12.99 -2.87 37.20
CA HIS A 800 13.38 -3.78 36.13
C HIS A 800 13.77 -2.99 34.85
N TYR A 801 14.44 -3.65 33.90
CA TYR A 801 14.75 -3.07 32.61
C TYR A 801 13.51 -3.00 31.73
N CYS A 802 13.38 -1.93 30.95
CA CYS A 802 12.23 -1.71 30.07
C CYS A 802 12.69 -1.35 28.66
N CYS A 803 11.97 -1.87 27.67
CA CYS A 803 12.20 -1.56 26.25
C CYS A 803 11.77 -0.14 25.82
N GLY A 804 11.17 0.65 26.70
CA GLY A 804 10.71 2.00 26.40
C GLY A 804 9.40 2.10 25.59
N ARG A 805 8.77 0.97 25.20
CA ARG A 805 7.62 0.96 24.28
C ARG A 805 6.42 1.74 24.80
N THR A 806 6.10 1.65 26.08
CA THR A 806 4.99 2.38 26.69
C THR A 806 5.20 3.90 26.63
N TYR A 807 6.42 4.37 26.88
CA TYR A 807 6.77 5.78 26.75
C TYR A 807 6.64 6.28 25.32
N LEU A 808 7.16 5.52 24.34
CA LEU A 808 7.08 5.86 22.91
C LEU A 808 5.64 5.97 22.44
N SER A 809 4.75 5.09 22.90
CA SER A 809 3.33 5.13 22.53
C SER A 809 2.60 6.39 23.01
N CYS A 810 3.11 7.03 24.07
CA CYS A 810 2.59 8.26 24.63
C CYS A 810 3.38 9.53 24.22
N GLY A 811 4.37 9.41 23.33
CA GLY A 811 5.19 10.55 22.89
C GLY A 811 6.27 10.98 23.90
N MET A 812 6.58 10.19 24.93
CA MET A 812 7.60 10.48 25.94
C MET A 812 8.99 10.02 25.48
N VAL A 813 9.48 10.57 24.35
CA VAL A 813 10.67 10.08 23.65
C VAL A 813 11.93 10.18 24.53
N GLU A 814 12.13 11.25 25.30
CA GLU A 814 13.30 11.40 26.17
C GLU A 814 13.35 10.35 27.28
N ARG A 815 12.20 10.04 27.90
CA ARG A 815 12.12 8.96 28.89
C ARG A 815 12.38 7.59 28.23
N ALA A 816 11.85 7.36 27.05
CA ALA A 816 12.13 6.15 26.28
C ALA A 816 13.63 6.01 25.99
N ARG A 817 14.27 7.10 25.52
CA ARG A 817 15.72 7.14 25.26
C ARG A 817 16.55 6.73 26.48
N SER A 818 16.23 7.28 27.66
CA SER A 818 16.89 6.92 28.91
C SER A 818 16.74 5.43 29.25
N ARG A 819 15.49 4.91 29.20
CA ARG A 819 15.19 3.50 29.60
C ARG A 819 15.75 2.49 28.61
N VAL A 820 15.64 2.77 27.30
CA VAL A 820 16.25 1.93 26.24
C VAL A 820 17.77 1.97 26.34
N GLY A 821 18.34 3.16 26.62
CA GLY A 821 19.78 3.32 26.82
C GLY A 821 20.31 2.47 27.99
N GLU A 822 19.61 2.45 29.13
CA GLU A 822 19.94 1.58 30.25
C GLU A 822 19.89 0.08 29.88
N LEU A 823 18.86 -0.32 29.13
CA LEU A 823 18.72 -1.71 28.67
C LEU A 823 19.80 -2.09 27.68
N VAL A 824 20.07 -1.24 26.68
CA VAL A 824 21.15 -1.45 25.69
C VAL A 824 22.52 -1.55 26.38
N HIS A 825 22.77 -0.70 27.38
CA HIS A 825 24.03 -0.76 28.15
C HIS A 825 24.19 -2.09 28.90
N ALA A 826 23.12 -2.59 29.51
CA ALA A 826 23.13 -3.86 30.24
C ALA A 826 23.27 -5.08 29.30
N LEU A 827 22.70 -5.01 28.08
CA LEU A 827 22.76 -6.11 27.11
C LEU A 827 24.05 -6.12 26.28
N TRP A 828 24.70 -4.97 26.13
CA TRP A 828 25.85 -4.81 25.25
C TRP A 828 27.02 -5.78 25.51
N PRO A 829 27.44 -6.08 26.79
CA PRO A 829 28.52 -7.04 27.03
C PRO A 829 28.24 -8.44 26.45
N PHE A 830 27.01 -8.90 26.54
CA PHE A 830 26.57 -10.18 26.00
C PHE A 830 26.51 -10.15 24.48
N ALA A 831 25.85 -9.15 23.89
CA ALA A 831 25.74 -9.01 22.45
C ALA A 831 27.12 -8.88 21.78
N ARG A 832 28.04 -8.13 22.37
CA ARG A 832 29.45 -8.04 21.91
C ARG A 832 30.16 -9.37 21.91
N ALA A 833 29.83 -10.24 22.86
CA ALA A 833 30.37 -11.60 22.94
C ALA A 833 29.62 -12.61 22.04
N GLY A 834 28.70 -12.17 21.20
CA GLY A 834 27.93 -13.03 20.31
C GLY A 834 26.77 -13.79 20.97
N VAL A 835 26.48 -13.52 22.28
CA VAL A 835 25.39 -14.16 23.00
C VAL A 835 24.05 -13.58 22.54
N ALA A 836 23.10 -14.45 22.21
CA ALA A 836 21.76 -14.05 21.81
C ALA A 836 20.99 -13.39 22.97
N VAL A 837 20.32 -12.29 22.66
CA VAL A 837 19.35 -11.63 23.53
C VAL A 837 17.96 -12.06 23.08
N ILE A 838 17.27 -12.83 23.91
CA ILE A 838 15.96 -13.40 23.57
C ILE A 838 14.84 -12.74 24.38
N GLY A 839 13.72 -12.51 23.78
CA GLY A 839 12.54 -11.92 24.42
C GLY A 839 11.24 -12.54 23.93
N LEU A 840 10.18 -12.34 24.69
CA LEU A 840 8.90 -13.01 24.52
C LEU A 840 7.81 -12.11 23.94
N GLU A 841 7.73 -10.86 24.40
CA GLU A 841 6.75 -9.90 23.88
C GLU A 841 7.27 -9.27 22.58
N PRO A 842 6.63 -9.54 21.42
CA PRO A 842 7.14 -9.04 20.14
C PRO A 842 7.27 -7.53 20.08
N SER A 843 6.35 -6.79 20.69
CA SER A 843 6.40 -5.33 20.70
C SER A 843 7.55 -4.78 21.53
N CYS A 844 7.99 -5.49 22.56
CA CYS A 844 9.10 -5.10 23.42
C CYS A 844 10.45 -5.46 22.80
N LEU A 845 10.65 -6.71 22.39
CA LEU A 845 11.94 -7.12 21.83
C LEU A 845 12.25 -6.40 20.51
N LEU A 846 11.26 -6.32 19.61
CA LEU A 846 11.47 -5.69 18.29
C LEU A 846 11.70 -4.17 18.38
N THR A 847 11.41 -3.53 19.54
CA THR A 847 11.87 -2.16 19.80
C THR A 847 13.40 -2.04 19.79
N LEU A 848 14.13 -3.07 20.24
CA LEU A 848 15.59 -3.10 20.17
C LEU A 848 16.12 -3.18 18.72
N ARG A 849 15.32 -3.74 17.81
CA ARG A 849 15.66 -3.90 16.39
C ARG A 849 15.17 -2.72 15.53
N ASP A 850 14.46 -1.76 16.08
CA ASP A 850 13.87 -0.64 15.34
C ASP A 850 14.06 0.72 16.05
N GLU A 851 13.19 1.05 17.02
CA GLU A 851 13.20 2.38 17.63
C GLU A 851 14.51 2.67 18.37
N ALA A 852 15.16 1.67 18.98
CA ALA A 852 16.46 1.84 19.64
C ALA A 852 17.53 2.41 18.70
N LEU A 853 17.47 2.07 17.41
CA LEU A 853 18.42 2.52 16.39
C LEU A 853 18.27 4.01 16.04
N VAL A 854 17.13 4.60 16.33
CA VAL A 854 16.83 6.02 16.01
C VAL A 854 16.66 6.91 17.24
N LEU A 855 16.95 6.36 18.42
CA LEU A 855 16.97 7.11 19.68
C LEU A 855 18.32 7.78 19.97
N GLY A 856 19.30 7.72 19.05
CA GLY A 856 20.63 8.32 19.25
C GLY A 856 21.52 7.57 20.24
N LEU A 857 21.36 6.24 20.36
CA LEU A 857 22.13 5.39 21.26
C LEU A 857 23.43 4.83 20.67
N GLY A 858 23.71 5.12 19.40
CA GLY A 858 24.94 4.78 18.69
C GLY A 858 25.20 3.30 18.50
N GLU A 859 26.49 2.94 18.30
CA GLU A 859 26.93 1.59 17.91
C GLU A 859 26.47 0.49 18.87
N ARG A 860 26.36 0.80 20.17
CA ARG A 860 25.88 -0.21 21.15
C ARG A 860 24.49 -0.72 20.83
N ALA A 861 23.59 0.17 20.40
CA ALA A 861 22.24 -0.23 19.99
C ALA A 861 22.28 -1.08 18.70
N GLU A 862 23.18 -0.78 17.76
CA GLU A 862 23.34 -1.57 16.55
C GLU A 862 23.81 -3.00 16.84
N VAL A 863 24.80 -3.15 17.73
CA VAL A 863 25.31 -4.46 18.16
C VAL A 863 24.22 -5.26 18.85
N VAL A 864 23.51 -4.65 19.81
CA VAL A 864 22.40 -5.31 20.53
C VAL A 864 21.29 -5.69 19.55
N SER A 865 20.93 -4.82 18.61
CA SER A 865 19.90 -5.06 17.60
C SER A 865 20.16 -6.32 16.76
N LYS A 866 21.43 -6.56 16.36
CA LYS A 866 21.84 -7.73 15.58
C LYS A 866 21.71 -9.05 16.35
N HIS A 867 21.77 -9.01 17.67
CA HIS A 867 21.70 -10.20 18.54
C HIS A 867 20.33 -10.35 19.22
N ALA A 868 19.42 -9.39 19.08
CA ALA A 868 18.07 -9.43 19.63
C ALA A 868 17.15 -10.30 18.77
N LEU A 869 16.67 -11.40 19.32
CA LEU A 869 15.80 -12.39 18.68
C LEU A 869 14.54 -12.63 19.52
N LEU A 870 13.41 -12.85 18.86
CA LEU A 870 12.28 -13.44 19.57
C LEU A 870 12.65 -14.86 20.01
N TRP A 871 12.03 -15.34 21.08
CA TRP A 871 12.33 -16.66 21.64
C TRP A 871 12.16 -17.76 20.59
N GLU A 872 11.11 -17.70 19.78
CA GLU A 872 10.84 -18.63 18.70
C GLU A 872 11.81 -18.48 17.51
N GLU A 873 12.30 -17.26 17.23
CA GLU A 873 13.36 -17.06 16.23
C GLU A 873 14.67 -17.74 16.68
N PHE A 874 15.02 -17.56 17.95
CA PHE A 874 16.20 -18.18 18.55
C PHE A 874 16.07 -19.70 18.48
N LEU A 875 14.96 -20.24 18.95
CA LEU A 875 14.74 -21.69 18.99
C LEU A 875 14.80 -22.31 17.59
N ALA A 876 14.11 -21.73 16.61
CA ALA A 876 14.16 -22.18 15.22
C ALA A 876 15.56 -22.15 14.63
N ARG A 877 16.36 -21.11 14.94
CA ARG A 877 17.77 -21.01 14.54
C ARG A 877 18.59 -22.16 15.17
N GLU A 878 18.43 -22.44 16.43
CA GLU A 878 19.15 -23.48 17.15
C GLU A 878 18.78 -24.88 16.66
N VAL A 879 17.52 -25.12 16.33
CA VAL A 879 17.04 -26.36 15.71
C VAL A 879 17.70 -26.57 14.35
N ARG A 880 17.70 -25.56 13.47
CA ARG A 880 18.35 -25.66 12.14
C ARG A 880 19.86 -25.88 12.26
N ALA A 881 20.47 -25.38 13.31
CA ALA A 881 21.91 -25.59 13.61
C ALA A 881 22.21 -26.93 14.30
N GLY A 882 21.20 -27.75 14.60
CA GLY A 882 21.38 -29.03 15.30
C GLY A 882 21.79 -28.90 16.76
N ARG A 883 21.66 -27.71 17.37
CA ARG A 883 22.04 -27.48 18.78
C ARG A 883 20.88 -27.62 19.77
N PHE A 884 19.63 -27.59 19.28
CA PHE A 884 18.46 -27.78 20.11
C PHE A 884 17.91 -29.19 19.96
N ALA A 885 17.79 -29.94 21.05
CA ALA A 885 17.08 -31.22 21.13
C ALA A 885 16.34 -31.27 22.45
N ALA A 886 15.04 -31.38 22.39
CA ALA A 886 14.17 -31.68 23.55
C ALA A 886 13.06 -32.61 23.10
N PRO A 887 12.70 -33.65 23.87
CA PRO A 887 11.62 -34.55 23.56
C PRO A 887 10.27 -33.94 23.93
N PHE A 888 9.28 -34.07 23.03
CA PHE A 888 7.93 -33.56 23.27
C PHE A 888 6.89 -34.68 23.17
N ASN A 889 5.86 -34.61 24.01
CA ASN A 889 4.67 -35.45 23.90
C ASN A 889 3.88 -35.06 22.65
N PRO A 890 3.27 -36.04 21.95
CA PRO A 890 2.46 -35.73 20.76
C PRO A 890 1.19 -34.95 21.11
N ILE A 891 0.67 -34.24 20.11
CA ILE A 891 -0.58 -33.49 20.18
C ILE A 891 -1.46 -33.84 18.97
N ASP A 892 -2.76 -34.09 19.23
CA ASP A 892 -3.75 -34.46 18.23
C ASP A 892 -4.83 -33.39 17.97
N ARG A 893 -4.67 -32.21 18.61
CA ARG A 893 -5.60 -31.10 18.51
C ARG A 893 -5.17 -30.10 17.45
N PRO A 894 -6.11 -29.52 16.69
CA PRO A 894 -5.80 -28.44 15.77
C PRO A 894 -5.15 -27.25 16.50
N ILE A 895 -4.19 -26.59 15.87
CA ILE A 895 -3.50 -25.43 16.42
C ILE A 895 -3.70 -24.25 15.46
N LEU A 896 -4.31 -23.17 15.96
CA LEU A 896 -4.44 -21.91 15.27
C LEU A 896 -3.45 -20.90 15.84
N VAL A 897 -2.66 -20.27 14.97
CA VAL A 897 -1.64 -19.29 15.33
C VAL A 897 -2.06 -17.90 14.87
N HIS A 898 -2.14 -16.94 15.78
CA HIS A 898 -2.26 -15.53 15.44
C HIS A 898 -0.89 -14.87 15.54
N GLY A 899 -0.26 -14.57 14.38
CA GLY A 899 0.98 -13.79 14.34
C GLY A 899 0.76 -12.36 14.84
N HIS A 900 1.61 -11.90 15.75
CA HIS A 900 1.58 -10.52 16.22
C HIS A 900 1.90 -9.55 15.08
N CYS A 901 1.27 -8.35 15.06
CA CYS A 901 1.47 -7.39 13.96
C CYS A 901 2.94 -7.00 13.76
N HIS A 902 3.73 -6.88 14.84
CA HIS A 902 5.17 -6.63 14.73
C HIS A 902 5.93 -7.86 14.20
N GLN A 903 5.59 -9.10 14.57
CA GLN A 903 6.17 -10.30 13.95
C GLN A 903 5.93 -10.29 12.44
N LYS A 904 4.71 -9.96 12.00
CA LYS A 904 4.35 -9.81 10.58
C LYS A 904 5.17 -8.71 9.91
N ALA A 905 5.29 -7.54 10.54
CA ALA A 905 6.03 -6.40 10.01
C ALA A 905 7.52 -6.66 9.85
N PHE A 906 8.11 -7.52 10.69
CA PHE A 906 9.51 -7.92 10.61
C PHE A 906 9.75 -9.23 9.83
N GLY A 907 8.69 -9.89 9.35
CA GLY A 907 8.79 -11.14 8.60
C GLY A 907 9.19 -12.36 9.45
N VAL A 908 8.88 -12.33 10.75
CA VAL A 908 9.34 -13.33 11.73
C VAL A 908 8.20 -14.17 12.33
N VAL A 909 7.16 -14.43 11.58
CA VAL A 909 6.05 -15.32 11.99
C VAL A 909 6.39 -16.79 11.73
N THR A 910 7.11 -17.09 10.65
CA THR A 910 7.46 -18.47 10.25
C THR A 910 8.15 -19.26 11.37
N PRO A 911 9.11 -18.70 12.11
CA PRO A 911 9.71 -19.38 13.26
C PRO A 911 8.71 -19.90 14.30
N THR A 912 7.63 -19.17 14.57
CA THR A 912 6.58 -19.66 15.48
C THR A 912 5.95 -20.96 14.98
N LEU A 913 5.68 -21.05 13.67
CA LEU A 913 5.14 -22.28 13.07
C LEU A 913 6.15 -23.42 13.08
N GLU A 914 7.45 -23.12 12.82
CA GLU A 914 8.53 -24.11 12.83
C GLU A 914 8.71 -24.76 14.20
N VAL A 915 8.75 -23.94 15.26
CA VAL A 915 8.95 -24.46 16.62
C VAL A 915 7.74 -25.23 17.13
N ILE A 916 6.52 -24.88 16.72
CA ILE A 916 5.33 -25.69 17.05
C ILE A 916 5.40 -27.08 16.39
N ARG A 917 5.93 -27.19 15.18
CA ARG A 917 6.12 -28.48 14.47
C ARG A 917 7.15 -29.42 15.12
N LEU A 918 7.91 -28.95 16.11
CA LEU A 918 8.75 -29.83 16.93
C LEU A 918 7.93 -30.81 17.78
N ILE A 919 6.67 -30.44 18.07
CA ILE A 919 5.73 -31.31 18.79
C ILE A 919 5.20 -32.35 17.81
N PRO A 920 5.37 -33.66 18.06
CA PRO A 920 4.87 -34.70 17.18
C PRO A 920 3.37 -34.60 16.95
N GLY A 921 2.92 -34.69 15.69
CA GLY A 921 1.52 -34.54 15.29
C GLY A 921 0.99 -33.11 15.18
N ALA A 922 1.77 -32.09 15.52
CA ALA A 922 1.32 -30.70 15.42
C ALA A 922 1.25 -30.20 13.96
N ASP A 923 0.09 -29.69 13.55
CA ASP A 923 -0.14 -28.98 12.29
C ASP A 923 -0.64 -27.55 12.58
N PRO A 924 0.26 -26.59 12.84
CA PRO A 924 -0.13 -25.22 13.11
C PRO A 924 -0.61 -24.50 11.85
N LYS A 925 -1.79 -23.88 11.93
CA LYS A 925 -2.36 -23.05 10.86
C LYS A 925 -2.35 -21.59 11.25
N LEU A 926 -1.77 -20.74 10.38
CA LEU A 926 -1.75 -19.30 10.58
C LEU A 926 -3.13 -18.70 10.28
N ILE A 927 -3.66 -17.91 11.20
CA ILE A 927 -4.85 -17.09 10.95
C ILE A 927 -4.44 -15.92 10.04
N GLU A 928 -5.04 -15.84 8.86
CA GLU A 928 -4.87 -14.70 7.97
C GLU A 928 -5.59 -13.47 8.54
N SER A 929 -4.84 -12.64 9.24
CA SER A 929 -5.36 -11.45 9.93
C SER A 929 -4.36 -10.29 9.83
N SER A 930 -4.84 -9.04 9.95
CA SER A 930 -3.96 -7.88 10.07
C SER A 930 -3.52 -7.67 11.53
N CYS A 931 -4.02 -6.67 12.21
CA CYS A 931 -3.81 -6.44 13.64
C CYS A 931 -4.95 -7.03 14.46
N CYS A 932 -4.69 -7.45 15.70
CA CYS A 932 -5.74 -7.87 16.62
C CYS A 932 -6.65 -6.71 17.09
N GLY A 933 -6.25 -5.45 16.84
CA GLY A 933 -7.02 -4.26 17.23
C GLY A 933 -6.71 -3.74 18.65
N MET A 934 -6.11 -4.53 19.52
CA MET A 934 -5.77 -4.08 20.88
C MET A 934 -4.63 -3.07 20.91
N ALA A 935 -3.53 -3.37 20.23
CA ALA A 935 -2.38 -2.50 20.01
C ALA A 935 -1.88 -1.75 21.26
N GLY A 936 -1.44 -2.50 22.26
CA GLY A 936 -1.00 -1.93 23.54
C GLY A 936 -2.19 -1.31 24.30
N ALA A 937 -2.12 -0.01 24.58
CA ALA A 937 -3.16 0.70 25.30
C ALA A 937 -4.38 1.09 24.47
N PHE A 938 -4.26 1.11 23.12
CA PHE A 938 -5.30 1.61 22.23
C PHE A 938 -6.68 1.00 22.46
N GLY A 939 -6.76 -0.33 22.56
CA GLY A 939 -8.04 -1.03 22.76
C GLY A 939 -8.62 -0.91 24.17
N TYR A 940 -7.86 -0.38 25.13
CA TYR A 940 -8.37 -0.09 26.49
C TYR A 940 -9.01 1.30 26.57
N GLU A 941 -8.78 2.18 25.60
CA GLU A 941 -9.35 3.52 25.60
C GLU A 941 -10.82 3.49 25.16
N SER A 942 -11.69 4.20 25.88
CA SER A 942 -13.14 4.17 25.67
C SER A 942 -13.57 4.66 24.28
N ASN A 943 -12.87 5.67 23.75
CA ASN A 943 -13.10 6.20 22.40
C ASN A 943 -12.59 5.28 21.26
N HIS A 944 -11.72 4.33 21.57
CA HIS A 944 -11.14 3.40 20.59
C HIS A 944 -11.73 1.99 20.67
N TYR A 945 -12.48 1.67 21.72
CA TYR A 945 -12.99 0.33 22.00
C TYR A 945 -13.73 -0.29 20.81
N GLU A 946 -14.69 0.44 20.23
CA GLU A 946 -15.50 -0.06 19.10
C GLU A 946 -14.64 -0.35 17.87
N VAL A 947 -13.74 0.57 17.52
CA VAL A 947 -12.81 0.39 16.38
C VAL A 947 -11.86 -0.77 16.64
N SER A 948 -11.38 -0.93 17.88
CA SER A 948 -10.54 -2.05 18.31
C SER A 948 -11.25 -3.40 18.10
N MET A 949 -12.51 -3.50 18.52
CA MET A 949 -13.31 -4.71 18.36
C MET A 949 -13.61 -4.98 16.87
N GLN A 950 -13.99 -3.96 16.09
CA GLN A 950 -14.22 -4.09 14.67
C GLN A 950 -12.97 -4.55 13.90
N MET A 951 -11.77 -4.11 14.29
CA MET A 951 -10.52 -4.61 13.71
C MET A 951 -10.32 -6.12 13.97
N ALA A 952 -10.64 -6.59 15.18
CA ALA A 952 -10.55 -7.99 15.53
C ALA A 952 -11.59 -8.85 14.78
N GLU A 953 -12.77 -8.29 14.57
CA GLU A 953 -13.89 -8.94 13.85
C GLU A 953 -13.63 -9.09 12.33
N LEU A 954 -12.65 -8.38 11.76
CA LEU A 954 -12.33 -8.54 10.34
C LEU A 954 -11.90 -9.97 9.98
N SER A 955 -11.20 -10.69 10.89
CA SER A 955 -10.72 -12.04 10.63
C SER A 955 -10.37 -12.83 11.91
N LEU A 956 -9.73 -12.21 12.91
CA LEU A 956 -9.20 -12.92 14.09
C LEU A 956 -10.31 -13.60 14.89
N LEU A 957 -11.28 -12.85 15.38
CA LEU A 957 -12.34 -13.40 16.24
C LEU A 957 -13.25 -14.39 15.52
N PRO A 958 -13.66 -14.17 14.26
CA PRO A 958 -14.39 -15.18 13.49
C PRO A 958 -13.62 -16.49 13.34
N ALA A 959 -12.30 -16.45 13.06
CA ALA A 959 -11.49 -17.66 12.93
C ALA A 959 -11.38 -18.43 14.27
N VAL A 960 -11.22 -17.71 15.39
CA VAL A 960 -11.15 -18.31 16.73
C VAL A 960 -12.47 -18.95 17.12
N ARG A 961 -13.61 -18.29 16.87
CA ARG A 961 -14.94 -18.81 17.16
C ARG A 961 -15.34 -19.98 16.26
N GLY A 962 -14.90 -19.94 15.00
CA GLY A 962 -15.15 -21.00 14.01
C GLY A 962 -14.36 -22.29 14.25
N SER A 963 -13.44 -22.30 15.24
CA SER A 963 -12.60 -23.45 15.55
C SER A 963 -12.60 -23.74 17.06
N PRO A 964 -13.72 -24.20 17.64
CA PRO A 964 -13.88 -24.35 19.08
C PRO A 964 -12.91 -25.36 19.70
N GLU A 965 -12.51 -26.41 18.96
CA GLU A 965 -11.60 -27.46 19.44
C GLU A 965 -10.12 -27.08 19.31
N ALA A 966 -9.78 -26.03 18.56
CA ALA A 966 -8.41 -25.66 18.33
C ALA A 966 -7.74 -25.03 19.56
N LEU A 967 -6.46 -25.33 19.76
CA LEU A 967 -5.60 -24.55 20.64
C LEU A 967 -5.23 -23.25 19.95
N ILE A 968 -5.34 -22.15 20.66
CA ILE A 968 -5.02 -20.83 20.12
C ILE A 968 -3.64 -20.40 20.63
N VAL A 969 -2.74 -20.07 19.72
CA VAL A 969 -1.40 -19.55 20.05
C VAL A 969 -1.28 -18.09 19.58
N ALA A 970 -0.82 -17.22 20.49
CA ALA A 970 -0.56 -15.82 20.20
C ALA A 970 0.53 -15.28 21.15
N ASP A 971 1.64 -14.78 20.59
CA ASP A 971 2.81 -14.39 21.42
C ASP A 971 2.67 -13.00 22.06
N GLY A 972 1.82 -12.14 21.52
CA GLY A 972 1.60 -10.80 22.11
C GLY A 972 0.56 -10.80 23.24
N THR A 973 0.87 -10.18 24.37
CA THR A 973 -0.07 -9.94 25.50
C THR A 973 -1.36 -9.28 25.02
N SER A 974 -1.25 -8.21 24.22
CA SER A 974 -2.40 -7.52 23.62
C SER A 974 -3.29 -8.45 22.79
N CYS A 975 -2.70 -9.38 22.04
CA CYS A 975 -3.44 -10.34 21.21
C CYS A 975 -4.20 -11.34 22.08
N ARG A 976 -3.57 -11.86 23.13
CA ARG A 976 -4.22 -12.79 24.07
C ARG A 976 -5.40 -12.14 24.79
N HIS A 977 -5.24 -10.90 25.25
CA HIS A 977 -6.34 -10.13 25.85
C HIS A 977 -7.49 -9.89 24.87
N GLN A 978 -7.18 -9.51 23.62
CA GLN A 978 -8.21 -9.31 22.59
C GLN A 978 -9.02 -10.60 22.31
N ILE A 979 -8.33 -11.73 22.21
CA ILE A 979 -8.98 -13.04 22.01
C ILE A 979 -9.85 -13.41 23.22
N HIS A 980 -9.34 -13.18 24.43
CA HIS A 980 -10.08 -13.44 25.66
C HIS A 980 -11.37 -12.61 25.73
N ASP A 981 -11.25 -11.29 25.59
CA ASP A 981 -12.39 -10.38 25.71
C ASP A 981 -13.41 -10.53 24.57
N GLY A 982 -12.93 -10.79 23.34
CA GLY A 982 -13.79 -10.83 22.13
C GLY A 982 -14.37 -12.20 21.79
N ALA A 983 -13.73 -13.29 22.23
CA ALA A 983 -14.17 -14.64 21.92
C ALA A 983 -14.36 -15.56 23.17
N GLY A 984 -14.08 -15.08 24.38
CA GLY A 984 -14.15 -15.87 25.61
C GLY A 984 -13.15 -17.03 25.65
N ARG A 985 -12.11 -17.00 24.79
CA ARG A 985 -11.13 -18.09 24.63
C ARG A 985 -9.77 -17.68 25.19
N GLN A 986 -9.08 -18.63 25.81
CA GLN A 986 -7.69 -18.44 26.22
C GLN A 986 -6.74 -18.77 25.07
N ALA A 987 -5.80 -17.86 24.80
CA ALA A 987 -4.68 -18.10 23.90
C ALA A 987 -3.40 -18.30 24.71
N LEU A 988 -2.51 -19.18 24.24
CA LEU A 988 -1.24 -19.49 24.87
C LEU A 988 -0.11 -18.74 24.18
N HIS A 989 0.92 -18.36 24.92
CA HIS A 989 2.23 -18.06 24.32
C HIS A 989 2.85 -19.36 23.81
N VAL A 990 3.61 -19.31 22.71
CA VAL A 990 4.24 -20.50 22.09
C VAL A 990 5.14 -21.25 23.09
N ALA A 991 5.87 -20.54 23.95
CA ALA A 991 6.72 -21.14 24.99
C ALA A 991 5.91 -22.02 25.98
N ARG A 992 4.71 -21.58 26.34
CA ARG A 992 3.82 -22.38 27.21
C ARG A 992 3.24 -23.61 26.50
N LEU A 993 3.01 -23.52 25.20
CA LEU A 993 2.60 -24.70 24.42
C LEU A 993 3.71 -25.75 24.43
N LEU A 994 4.96 -25.36 24.16
CA LEU A 994 6.10 -26.26 24.16
C LEU A 994 6.36 -26.85 25.56
N GLU A 995 6.35 -26.01 26.61
CA GLU A 995 6.55 -26.46 28.00
C GLU A 995 5.55 -27.55 28.40
N ARG A 996 4.25 -27.37 28.06
CA ARG A 996 3.19 -28.35 28.37
C ARG A 996 3.39 -29.69 27.66
N GLN A 997 4.07 -29.68 26.54
CA GLN A 997 4.36 -30.89 25.77
C GLN A 997 5.75 -31.47 26.08
N LEU A 998 6.59 -30.76 26.86
CA LEU A 998 7.91 -31.24 27.23
C LEU A 998 7.81 -32.53 28.04
N LEU A 999 8.52 -33.59 27.65
CA LEU A 999 8.58 -34.84 28.44
C LEU A 999 9.28 -34.56 29.78
N GLN A 1000 8.59 -34.77 30.86
CA GLN A 1000 9.16 -34.67 32.21
C GLN A 1000 10.04 -35.90 32.46
N GLY A 1001 11.35 -35.73 32.67
CA GLY A 1001 12.20 -36.79 33.15
C GLY A 1001 13.39 -37.19 32.21
N SER A 1002 13.90 -36.26 31.41
CA SER A 1002 15.22 -36.44 30.79
C SER A 1002 16.26 -35.47 31.37
#